data_86945c7e2926f3b6d4af5b6d7efe4f80
#
_entry.id   86945c7e2926f3b6d4af5b6d7efe4f80
#
_cell.length_a   1.000
_cell.length_b   1.000
_cell.length_c   1.000
_cell.angle_alpha   90.00
_cell.angle_beta   90.00
_cell.angle_gamma   90.00
#
_symmetry.space_group_name_H-M   'P 1'
#
loop_
_entity.id
_entity.type
_entity.pdbx_description
1 polymer ?
#
loop_
_entity_poly.entity_id
_entity_poly.type
_entity_poly.pdbx_seq_one_letter_code
_entity_poly.pdbx_strand_id
1 'polypeptide(L)'
;MTNHYICLLALAFCWPGITRGQDQSSAGGNQQRQLEQRFDKQLNSSHIGETIQSLSSQPHHIGSARGKAVAEDILQRFKSYGWDAEIVTYQVLFPTPKERVLELKSPTSYKALLKEPALKEDATSGQAGQLPTYNAWSADGDVEGPLVFVNYGLPDDYEYLERAGISVKGKIVIAKYGRSWRGSKPKVAQEHGAIGCIIYSDPKDDGYYAGDVYPKGAFKNEYGVQRGSVMDIVIYPGDPLTPNIGATANAQRLDRLQAPNLLKIPVLPISYHDAAPLLKSLEGPVAPEEWRGALPFTYHIGNGKALVHLKLQFDWQIRPCHNVIAKLKGSELPDQWVIRGNHHDAWVNGAADPVSGLAALLEEARAIGALHREGYTPRRTLVYCAWDGEEPGLLGSTEWVEDHAAELQEKAVLYLNTDNNGRGFFNASGSHALETLVNDVARDITDPQTNASILARKQAADALKAPTAKLKKERLAKKSLAIGAMGSGSDYSSFLQHLGIPSLDYGFGGEDAGGEYHSIYDSYDDYRRFKDPGFQYGVALSEAAGHTVLRVADAVNLPFDFRRLYETVNGYVNELTELATSMRETTSIENQLIEEQKYQLVTDTAKHLLPPSPKAEVPYLNFSVLQNALVALDTTTQALSSRKSHIGPAYDKALYQAEQQLLYGKGLPARSWYKHTLYAPGFYTGYGVKTIPGVREAIEQRRWTEAQEQIFIVAAALNRLTAHLNGL
;
A
#
# COMPACT_ATOMS: atom_id res chain seq x y z
N MET A 1 -35.23 21.49 -62.43
CA MET A 1 -36.36 20.57 -62.28
C MET A 1 -35.78 19.19 -62.01
N THR A 2 -35.94 18.72 -60.85
CA THR A 2 -36.20 17.36 -60.38
C THR A 2 -35.84 17.24 -58.91
N ASN A 3 -36.90 17.21 -58.11
CA ASN A 3 -36.86 17.01 -56.67
C ASN A 3 -36.45 15.56 -56.36
N HIS A 4 -35.50 15.36 -55.43
CA HIS A 4 -35.32 14.08 -54.76
C HIS A 4 -35.61 14.26 -53.28
N TYR A 5 -36.72 13.67 -52.85
CA TYR A 5 -37.07 13.50 -51.44
C TYR A 5 -36.17 12.46 -50.82
N ILE A 6 -35.46 12.85 -49.77
CA ILE A 6 -34.74 11.91 -48.90
C ILE A 6 -35.68 11.55 -47.73
N CYS A 7 -36.16 10.32 -47.73
CA CYS A 7 -36.84 9.72 -46.58
C CYS A 7 -35.84 9.42 -45.47
N LEU A 8 -35.94 10.12 -44.35
CA LEU A 8 -35.27 9.76 -43.11
C LEU A 8 -36.01 8.54 -42.50
N LEU A 9 -35.41 7.36 -42.60
CA LEU A 9 -35.77 6.20 -41.79
C LEU A 9 -35.15 6.37 -40.39
N ALA A 10 -36.00 6.65 -39.41
CA ALA A 10 -35.64 6.57 -38.00
C ALA A 10 -35.50 5.09 -37.63
N LEU A 11 -34.26 4.58 -37.54
CA LEU A 11 -33.94 3.31 -36.94
C LEU A 11 -34.04 3.46 -35.41
N ALA A 12 -35.16 3.03 -34.86
CA ALA A 12 -35.28 2.81 -33.42
C ALA A 12 -34.38 1.63 -33.04
N PHE A 13 -33.25 1.91 -32.45
CA PHE A 13 -32.44 0.90 -31.76
C PHE A 13 -33.23 0.44 -30.54
N CYS A 14 -33.94 -0.66 -30.66
CA CYS A 14 -34.35 -1.44 -29.51
C CYS A 14 -33.07 -2.05 -28.89
N TRP A 15 -32.62 -1.49 -27.80
CA TRP A 15 -31.67 -2.15 -26.92
C TRP A 15 -32.37 -3.43 -26.38
N PRO A 16 -31.78 -4.62 -26.54
CA PRO A 16 -32.33 -5.79 -25.87
C PRO A 16 -32.19 -5.53 -24.38
N GLY A 17 -33.32 -5.44 -23.68
CA GLY A 17 -33.34 -5.39 -22.23
C GLY A 17 -32.46 -6.52 -21.68
N ILE A 18 -31.46 -6.13 -20.92
CA ILE A 18 -30.68 -7.06 -20.08
C ILE A 18 -31.72 -7.70 -19.18
N THR A 19 -32.11 -8.94 -19.49
CA THR A 19 -32.84 -9.78 -18.56
C THR A 19 -31.99 -9.89 -17.30
N ARG A 20 -32.39 -9.15 -16.25
CA ARG A 20 -31.94 -9.40 -14.89
C ARG A 20 -32.15 -10.89 -14.64
N GLY A 21 -31.04 -11.61 -14.41
CA GLY A 21 -31.13 -12.94 -13.87
C GLY A 21 -32.03 -12.88 -12.65
N GLN A 22 -33.11 -13.62 -12.68
CA GLN A 22 -33.96 -13.85 -11.53
C GLN A 22 -33.17 -14.74 -10.57
N ASP A 23 -32.22 -14.14 -9.81
CA ASP A 23 -31.83 -14.71 -8.55
C ASP A 23 -33.04 -14.54 -7.61
N GLN A 24 -33.47 -15.64 -7.06
CA GLN A 24 -34.54 -15.70 -6.09
C GLN A 24 -34.28 -14.66 -5.03
N SER A 25 -34.97 -13.52 -5.07
CA SER A 25 -34.93 -12.51 -4.04
C SER A 25 -35.57 -13.11 -2.79
N SER A 26 -34.72 -13.76 -1.97
CA SER A 26 -35.13 -14.11 -0.61
C SER A 26 -35.58 -12.83 0.11
N ALA A 27 -36.53 -12.92 1.00
CA ALA A 27 -36.99 -11.78 1.79
C ALA A 27 -35.81 -11.03 2.47
N GLY A 28 -34.74 -11.76 2.83
CA GLY A 28 -33.50 -11.20 3.35
C GLY A 28 -32.73 -10.29 2.39
N GLY A 29 -32.65 -10.63 1.09
CA GLY A 29 -31.99 -9.78 0.09
C GLY A 29 -32.70 -8.45 -0.17
N ASN A 30 -34.04 -8.41 -0.01
CA ASN A 30 -34.80 -7.17 -0.11
C ASN A 30 -34.60 -6.30 1.14
N GLN A 31 -34.53 -6.90 2.32
CA GLN A 31 -34.29 -6.22 3.59
C GLN A 31 -32.89 -5.55 3.61
N GLN A 32 -31.87 -6.28 3.14
CA GLN A 32 -30.51 -5.76 3.02
C GLN A 32 -30.44 -4.56 2.08
N ARG A 33 -31.06 -4.64 0.89
CA ARG A 33 -31.12 -3.51 -0.06
C ARG A 33 -31.87 -2.30 0.50
N GLN A 34 -32.93 -2.50 1.26
CA GLN A 34 -33.64 -1.39 1.92
C GLN A 34 -32.78 -0.73 3.00
N LEU A 35 -32.01 -1.52 3.74
CA LEU A 35 -31.06 -1.00 4.73
C LEU A 35 -29.98 -0.17 4.06
N GLU A 36 -29.35 -0.68 3.00
CA GLU A 36 -28.33 0.03 2.22
C GLU A 36 -28.88 1.35 1.64
N GLN A 37 -30.09 1.35 1.06
CA GLN A 37 -30.73 2.57 0.56
C GLN A 37 -31.03 3.61 1.68
N ARG A 38 -31.33 3.16 2.89
CA ARG A 38 -31.49 4.05 4.05
C ARG A 38 -30.15 4.61 4.49
N PHE A 39 -29.12 3.79 4.46
CA PHE A 39 -27.74 4.19 4.74
C PHE A 39 -27.25 5.25 3.73
N ASP A 40 -27.38 5.00 2.42
CA ASP A 40 -26.95 5.92 1.36
C ASP A 40 -27.60 7.31 1.50
N LYS A 41 -28.89 7.36 1.88
CA LYS A 41 -29.62 8.62 2.12
C LYS A 41 -29.07 9.44 3.29
N GLN A 42 -28.33 8.84 4.21
CA GLN A 42 -27.69 9.55 5.31
C GLN A 42 -26.37 10.21 4.90
N LEU A 43 -25.71 9.73 3.83
CA LEU A 43 -24.39 10.20 3.43
C LEU A 43 -24.45 11.61 2.81
N ASN A 44 -23.46 12.43 3.17
CA ASN A 44 -23.43 13.84 2.76
C ASN A 44 -21.98 14.30 2.47
N SER A 45 -21.72 14.70 1.22
CA SER A 45 -20.41 15.19 0.79
C SER A 45 -19.95 16.46 1.53
N SER A 46 -20.88 17.30 1.98
CA SER A 46 -20.51 18.49 2.77
C SER A 46 -19.90 18.12 4.12
N HIS A 47 -20.44 17.09 4.80
CA HIS A 47 -19.85 16.60 6.06
C HIS A 47 -18.45 16.06 5.86
N ILE A 48 -18.19 15.37 4.74
CA ILE A 48 -16.86 14.87 4.37
C ILE A 48 -15.91 16.05 4.18
N GLY A 49 -16.33 17.06 3.37
CA GLY A 49 -15.52 18.27 3.14
C GLY A 49 -15.21 19.04 4.43
N GLU A 50 -16.19 19.24 5.31
CA GLU A 50 -16.02 19.87 6.63
C GLU A 50 -15.09 19.08 7.54
N THR A 51 -15.17 17.75 7.50
CA THR A 51 -14.30 16.87 8.28
C THR A 51 -12.86 16.97 7.80
N ILE A 52 -12.62 16.88 6.47
CA ILE A 52 -11.29 17.06 5.91
C ILE A 52 -10.72 18.43 6.29
N GLN A 53 -11.49 19.50 6.11
CA GLN A 53 -11.07 20.87 6.45
C GLN A 53 -10.70 21.01 7.93
N SER A 54 -11.50 20.43 8.84
CA SER A 54 -11.31 20.60 10.28
C SER A 54 -10.13 19.80 10.81
N LEU A 55 -10.00 18.52 10.41
CA LEU A 55 -8.94 17.64 10.89
C LEU A 55 -7.58 18.00 10.30
N SER A 56 -7.51 18.36 9.00
CA SER A 56 -6.26 18.77 8.34
C SER A 56 -5.90 20.26 8.53
N SER A 57 -6.67 21.00 9.35
CA SER A 57 -6.47 22.43 9.57
C SER A 57 -5.11 22.78 10.19
N GLN A 58 -4.46 21.86 10.88
CA GLN A 58 -3.16 22.01 11.51
C GLN A 58 -2.37 20.71 11.41
N PRO A 59 -1.01 20.75 11.40
CA PRO A 59 -0.18 19.57 11.42
C PRO A 59 -0.45 18.70 12.67
N HIS A 60 -0.61 17.38 12.46
CA HIS A 60 -1.06 16.48 13.53
C HIS A 60 -0.34 15.11 13.52
N HIS A 61 0.97 15.15 13.49
CA HIS A 61 1.78 13.93 13.57
C HIS A 61 1.66 13.27 14.96
N ILE A 62 1.98 11.96 15.00
CA ILE A 62 2.02 11.17 16.22
C ILE A 62 2.81 11.87 17.34
N GLY A 63 2.34 11.78 18.58
CA GLY A 63 2.97 12.36 19.77
C GLY A 63 2.90 13.90 19.85
N SER A 64 2.28 14.58 18.88
CA SER A 64 2.03 16.02 18.94
C SER A 64 0.80 16.36 19.75
N ALA A 65 0.74 17.59 20.28
CA ALA A 65 -0.47 18.06 20.98
C ALA A 65 -1.69 18.10 20.06
N ARG A 66 -1.49 18.43 18.77
CA ARG A 66 -2.58 18.44 17.78
C ARG A 66 -3.01 17.02 17.40
N GLY A 67 -2.07 16.05 17.26
CA GLY A 67 -2.41 14.65 17.05
C GLY A 67 -3.32 14.11 18.15
N LYS A 68 -2.99 14.39 19.42
CA LYS A 68 -3.88 14.06 20.54
C LYS A 68 -5.25 14.74 20.44
N ALA A 69 -5.30 16.03 20.09
CA ALA A 69 -6.57 16.75 19.94
C ALA A 69 -7.40 16.20 18.77
N VAL A 70 -6.80 15.70 17.69
CA VAL A 70 -7.48 15.00 16.60
C VAL A 70 -8.09 13.69 17.12
N ALA A 71 -7.35 12.87 17.86
CA ALA A 71 -7.88 11.65 18.47
C ALA A 71 -9.05 11.95 19.42
N GLU A 72 -8.98 13.02 20.22
CA GLU A 72 -10.06 13.47 21.11
C GLU A 72 -11.29 13.95 20.32
N ASP A 73 -11.11 14.66 19.20
CA ASP A 73 -12.22 15.08 18.32
C ASP A 73 -12.91 13.85 17.70
N ILE A 74 -12.15 12.90 17.17
CA ILE A 74 -12.66 11.64 16.61
C ILE A 74 -13.45 10.86 17.67
N LEU A 75 -12.91 10.73 18.88
CA LEU A 75 -13.61 10.11 20.00
C LEU A 75 -14.98 10.77 20.27
N GLN A 76 -15.03 12.11 20.30
CA GLN A 76 -16.29 12.84 20.54
C GLN A 76 -17.28 12.66 19.37
N ARG A 77 -16.81 12.62 18.13
CA ARG A 77 -17.64 12.32 16.96
C ARG A 77 -18.28 10.95 17.10
N PHE A 78 -17.53 9.88 17.36
CA PHE A 78 -18.07 8.54 17.56
C PHE A 78 -19.10 8.50 18.68
N LYS A 79 -18.82 9.11 19.84
CA LYS A 79 -19.79 9.19 20.95
C LYS A 79 -21.07 9.93 20.55
N SER A 80 -20.95 11.03 19.81
CA SER A 80 -22.12 11.80 19.34
C SER A 80 -22.97 11.02 18.33
N TYR A 81 -22.37 10.09 17.60
CA TYR A 81 -23.05 9.18 16.68
C TYR A 81 -23.73 8.01 17.39
N GLY A 82 -23.48 7.82 18.69
CA GLY A 82 -24.08 6.76 19.51
C GLY A 82 -23.23 5.50 19.63
N TRP A 83 -21.92 5.58 19.30
CA TRP A 83 -20.98 4.48 19.46
C TRP A 83 -20.36 4.49 20.85
N ASP A 84 -20.07 3.29 21.38
CA ASP A 84 -19.22 3.13 22.56
C ASP A 84 -17.77 3.26 22.13
N ALA A 85 -17.11 4.34 22.53
CA ALA A 85 -15.78 4.68 22.01
C ALA A 85 -14.81 5.08 23.11
N GLU A 86 -13.54 4.70 22.93
CA GLU A 86 -12.43 4.96 23.83
C GLU A 86 -11.13 5.27 23.07
N ILE A 87 -10.15 5.87 23.76
CA ILE A 87 -8.79 6.01 23.28
C ILE A 87 -7.92 4.96 23.96
N VAL A 88 -7.30 4.10 23.16
CA VAL A 88 -6.27 3.14 23.58
C VAL A 88 -4.90 3.72 23.27
N THR A 89 -4.04 3.84 24.29
CA THR A 89 -2.73 4.50 24.16
C THR A 89 -1.59 3.53 24.30
N TYR A 90 -0.72 3.49 23.29
CA TYR A 90 0.57 2.79 23.29
C TYR A 90 1.72 3.77 23.49
N GLN A 91 2.89 3.25 23.86
CA GLN A 91 4.10 4.04 24.11
C GLN A 91 5.16 3.60 23.11
N VAL A 92 5.31 4.32 22.00
CA VAL A 92 6.14 3.91 20.88
C VAL A 92 7.35 4.81 20.70
N LEU A 93 8.45 4.26 20.19
CA LEU A 93 9.59 5.07 19.79
C LEU A 93 9.19 5.91 18.56
N PHE A 94 9.45 7.22 18.59
CA PHE A 94 9.27 8.08 17.41
C PHE A 94 10.34 9.15 17.33
N PRO A 95 11.29 9.07 16.38
CA PRO A 95 12.34 10.04 16.21
C PRO A 95 11.86 11.30 15.49
N THR A 96 12.20 12.46 16.03
CA THR A 96 12.01 13.76 15.36
C THR A 96 13.36 14.45 15.12
N PRO A 97 13.55 15.22 14.03
CA PRO A 97 14.86 15.77 13.70
C PRO A 97 15.22 16.95 14.59
N LYS A 98 16.46 16.94 15.13
CA LYS A 98 17.10 18.04 15.86
C LYS A 98 18.01 18.88 14.97
N GLU A 99 18.83 18.23 14.15
CA GLU A 99 19.78 18.89 13.25
C GLU A 99 19.77 18.22 11.89
N ARG A 100 19.79 19.02 10.84
CA ARG A 100 19.86 18.56 9.44
C ARG A 100 20.77 19.51 8.68
N VAL A 101 21.90 18.99 8.16
CA VAL A 101 22.83 19.74 7.33
C VAL A 101 23.13 18.91 6.08
N LEU A 102 23.04 19.53 4.93
CA LEU A 102 23.48 18.97 3.65
C LEU A 102 24.24 20.06 2.90
N GLU A 103 25.51 19.79 2.61
CA GLU A 103 26.39 20.74 1.94
C GLU A 103 27.18 20.04 0.83
N LEU A 104 27.18 20.60 -0.37
CA LEU A 104 28.16 20.30 -1.39
C LEU A 104 29.42 21.13 -1.09
N LYS A 105 30.54 20.46 -0.85
CA LYS A 105 31.83 21.10 -0.52
C LYS A 105 32.66 21.40 -1.77
N SER A 106 32.61 20.53 -2.77
CA SER A 106 33.31 20.64 -4.06
C SER A 106 32.53 19.98 -5.17
N PRO A 107 32.73 20.40 -6.45
CA PRO A 107 33.63 21.44 -6.97
C PRO A 107 33.13 22.85 -6.71
N THR A 108 31.87 23.03 -6.38
CA THR A 108 31.27 24.33 -6.02
C THR A 108 30.66 24.20 -4.63
N SER A 109 30.71 25.28 -3.83
CA SER A 109 30.06 25.27 -2.52
C SER A 109 28.56 25.53 -2.68
N TYR A 110 27.72 24.68 -2.08
CA TYR A 110 26.28 24.84 -2.00
C TYR A 110 25.76 24.28 -0.67
N LYS A 111 24.90 25.04 0.01
CA LYS A 111 24.20 24.59 1.21
C LYS A 111 22.72 24.42 0.88
N ALA A 112 22.21 23.21 1.09
CA ALA A 112 20.81 22.87 0.83
C ALA A 112 19.86 23.70 1.69
N LEU A 113 18.74 24.12 1.11
CA LEU A 113 17.72 24.92 1.79
C LEU A 113 16.96 24.09 2.85
N LEU A 114 16.67 22.84 2.54
CA LEU A 114 15.95 21.88 3.38
C LEU A 114 14.63 22.44 3.95
N LYS A 115 13.94 23.25 3.18
CA LYS A 115 12.71 23.94 3.57
C LYS A 115 11.77 24.09 2.39
N GLU A 116 10.51 23.84 2.64
CA GLU A 116 9.41 24.12 1.74
C GLU A 116 8.88 25.54 2.05
N PRO A 117 8.75 26.44 1.08
CA PRO A 117 8.24 27.80 1.30
C PRO A 117 6.72 27.80 1.49
N ALA A 118 6.24 28.76 2.29
CA ALA A 118 4.82 29.05 2.38
C ALA A 118 4.31 29.66 1.05
N LEU A 119 3.12 29.26 0.64
CA LEU A 119 2.43 29.75 -0.55
C LEU A 119 1.21 30.61 -0.15
N LYS A 120 0.99 31.71 -0.86
CA LYS A 120 -0.16 32.60 -0.58
C LYS A 120 -1.50 31.94 -0.86
N GLU A 121 -1.51 31.04 -1.83
CA GLU A 121 -2.67 30.30 -2.30
C GLU A 121 -3.04 29.12 -1.37
N ASP A 122 -2.18 28.81 -0.40
CA ASP A 122 -2.36 27.70 0.54
C ASP A 122 -2.09 28.21 1.97
N ALA A 123 -3.17 28.48 2.69
CA ALA A 123 -3.11 29.05 4.03
C ALA A 123 -2.41 28.15 5.06
N THR A 124 -2.42 26.84 4.85
CA THR A 124 -1.81 25.90 5.78
C THR A 124 -0.31 25.73 5.58
N SER A 125 0.21 26.04 4.39
CA SER A 125 1.64 25.89 4.05
C SER A 125 2.59 26.77 4.89
N GLY A 126 2.07 27.84 5.50
CA GLY A 126 2.83 28.74 6.37
C GLY A 126 2.71 28.49 7.87
N GLN A 127 1.99 27.44 8.28
CA GLN A 127 1.70 27.19 9.68
C GLN A 127 2.93 26.75 10.48
N ALA A 128 2.95 27.12 11.76
CA ALA A 128 3.91 26.60 12.71
C ALA A 128 3.56 25.16 13.13
N GLY A 129 4.57 24.39 13.55
CA GLY A 129 4.37 23.03 14.06
C GLY A 129 4.46 21.94 12.98
N GLN A 130 4.65 22.29 11.71
CA GLN A 130 4.96 21.32 10.68
C GLN A 130 6.31 20.63 10.95
N LEU A 131 6.34 19.31 10.83
CA LEU A 131 7.60 18.58 10.84
C LEU A 131 8.48 19.06 9.69
N PRO A 132 9.77 19.33 9.94
CA PRO A 132 10.68 19.66 8.86
C PRO A 132 10.85 18.47 7.90
N THR A 133 11.44 18.71 6.72
CA THR A 133 11.72 17.66 5.75
C THR A 133 12.74 16.66 6.28
N TYR A 134 12.36 15.40 6.50
CA TYR A 134 13.24 14.35 7.01
C TYR A 134 12.69 12.96 6.67
N ASN A 135 13.53 11.94 6.84
CA ASN A 135 13.08 10.56 6.88
C ASN A 135 13.12 10.06 8.33
N ALA A 136 11.98 9.67 8.88
CA ALA A 136 11.94 9.00 10.17
C ALA A 136 12.69 7.66 10.10
N TRP A 137 13.35 7.29 11.23
CA TRP A 137 14.18 6.10 11.36
C TRP A 137 15.50 6.15 10.58
N SER A 138 15.85 7.30 10.03
CA SER A 138 17.24 7.55 9.62
C SER A 138 18.15 7.46 10.83
N ALA A 139 19.34 6.92 10.68
CA ALA A 139 20.34 6.98 11.74
C ALA A 139 20.83 8.44 11.98
N ASP A 140 21.27 8.71 13.20
CA ASP A 140 22.15 9.84 13.47
C ASP A 140 23.47 9.64 12.70
N GLY A 141 24.07 10.70 12.21
CA GLY A 141 25.35 10.62 11.52
C GLY A 141 25.91 11.99 11.15
N ASP A 142 27.25 12.06 11.06
CA ASP A 142 28.00 13.22 10.59
C ASP A 142 29.06 12.67 9.63
N VAL A 143 28.77 12.66 8.33
CA VAL A 143 29.56 11.96 7.31
C VAL A 143 29.89 12.90 6.16
N GLU A 144 31.11 12.73 5.63
CA GLU A 144 31.57 13.41 4.43
C GLU A 144 32.12 12.39 3.43
N GLY A 145 31.73 12.52 2.17
CA GLY A 145 32.17 11.58 1.15
C GLY A 145 31.83 12.01 -0.27
N PRO A 146 32.44 11.36 -1.26
CA PRO A 146 32.06 11.56 -2.66
C PRO A 146 30.61 11.16 -2.92
N LEU A 147 29.93 11.91 -3.81
CA LEU A 147 28.55 11.65 -4.22
C LEU A 147 28.51 10.71 -5.43
N VAL A 148 27.56 9.77 -5.41
CA VAL A 148 27.23 8.87 -6.53
C VAL A 148 25.74 8.84 -6.77
N PHE A 149 25.32 9.03 -8.03
CA PHE A 149 23.94 8.86 -8.45
C PHE A 149 23.65 7.39 -8.72
N VAL A 150 22.62 6.86 -8.07
CA VAL A 150 22.28 5.42 -8.09
C VAL A 150 20.86 5.16 -8.63
N ASN A 151 20.37 6.00 -9.55
CA ASN A 151 19.03 5.88 -10.13
C ASN A 151 17.92 5.79 -9.05
N TYR A 152 17.19 4.69 -8.98
CA TYR A 152 16.20 4.41 -7.94
C TYR A 152 16.76 3.66 -6.73
N GLY A 153 18.06 3.29 -6.75
CA GLY A 153 18.73 2.59 -5.65
C GLY A 153 18.27 1.16 -5.43
N LEU A 154 17.90 0.47 -6.49
CA LEU A 154 17.48 -0.94 -6.48
C LEU A 154 18.66 -1.88 -6.73
N PRO A 155 18.58 -3.18 -6.43
CA PRO A 155 19.68 -4.13 -6.65
C PRO A 155 20.25 -4.10 -8.06
N ASP A 156 19.40 -4.01 -9.11
CA ASP A 156 19.84 -3.97 -10.51
C ASP A 156 20.63 -2.68 -10.83
N ASP A 157 20.33 -1.56 -10.16
CA ASP A 157 21.08 -0.31 -10.30
C ASP A 157 22.52 -0.48 -9.78
N TYR A 158 22.69 -1.22 -8.69
CA TYR A 158 24.01 -1.51 -8.13
C TYR A 158 24.78 -2.56 -8.97
N GLU A 159 24.11 -3.57 -9.56
CA GLU A 159 24.74 -4.47 -10.53
C GLU A 159 25.30 -3.69 -11.73
N TYR A 160 24.55 -2.70 -12.24
CA TYR A 160 25.03 -1.81 -13.30
C TYR A 160 26.28 -1.02 -12.84
N LEU A 161 26.27 -0.43 -11.63
CA LEU A 161 27.40 0.34 -11.10
C LEU A 161 28.68 -0.54 -10.97
N GLU A 162 28.55 -1.76 -10.48
CA GLU A 162 29.64 -2.71 -10.38
C GLU A 162 30.26 -3.00 -11.77
N ARG A 163 29.42 -3.25 -12.78
CA ARG A 163 29.84 -3.45 -14.17
C ARG A 163 30.51 -2.21 -14.78
N ALA A 164 30.07 -1.02 -14.34
CA ALA A 164 30.70 0.25 -14.71
C ALA A 164 31.99 0.56 -13.92
N GLY A 165 32.43 -0.33 -13.03
CA GLY A 165 33.60 -0.13 -12.17
C GLY A 165 33.41 0.94 -11.09
N ILE A 166 32.16 1.27 -10.73
CA ILE A 166 31.84 2.32 -9.78
C ILE A 166 31.39 1.70 -8.45
N SER A 167 32.23 1.78 -7.43
CA SER A 167 31.89 1.38 -6.07
C SER A 167 31.25 2.53 -5.30
N VAL A 168 30.25 2.23 -4.48
CA VAL A 168 29.62 3.16 -3.54
C VAL A 168 30.18 3.03 -2.12
N LYS A 169 31.06 2.09 -1.88
CA LYS A 169 31.66 1.87 -0.54
C LYS A 169 32.40 3.11 -0.04
N GLY A 170 32.02 3.56 1.15
CA GLY A 170 32.56 4.77 1.77
C GLY A 170 32.11 6.09 1.11
N LYS A 171 31.04 6.04 0.30
CA LYS A 171 30.49 7.20 -0.41
C LYS A 171 29.08 7.51 0.03
N ILE A 172 28.59 8.70 -0.30
CA ILE A 172 27.19 9.10 -0.14
C ILE A 172 26.49 8.85 -1.48
N VAL A 173 25.30 8.23 -1.43
CA VAL A 173 24.51 7.99 -2.64
C VAL A 173 23.35 8.97 -2.71
N ILE A 174 22.95 9.33 -3.95
CA ILE A 174 21.70 10.06 -4.24
C ILE A 174 20.81 9.22 -5.13
N ALA A 175 19.57 8.96 -4.67
CA ALA A 175 18.58 8.13 -5.34
C ALA A 175 17.30 8.90 -5.62
N LYS A 176 16.55 8.49 -6.67
CA LYS A 176 15.20 8.98 -6.93
C LYS A 176 14.17 8.25 -6.07
N TYR A 177 13.10 8.95 -5.66
CA TYR A 177 11.87 8.31 -5.22
C TYR A 177 11.25 7.47 -6.36
N GLY A 178 10.39 6.52 -6.01
CA GLY A 178 9.67 5.69 -6.98
C GLY A 178 10.23 4.28 -7.13
N ARG A 179 9.47 3.44 -7.80
CA ARG A 179 9.72 2.02 -8.11
C ARG A 179 9.86 1.06 -6.93
N SER A 180 10.03 1.54 -5.72
CA SER A 180 10.08 0.75 -4.49
C SER A 180 9.70 1.59 -3.27
N TRP A 181 9.49 0.93 -2.13
CA TRP A 181 9.49 1.55 -0.82
C TRP A 181 10.73 2.43 -0.62
N ARG A 182 10.55 3.62 -0.01
CA ARG A 182 11.67 4.54 0.18
C ARG A 182 12.80 3.96 1.04
N GLY A 183 12.45 3.15 2.06
CA GLY A 183 13.42 2.48 2.93
C GLY A 183 14.28 1.42 2.23
N SER A 184 13.83 0.85 1.10
CA SER A 184 14.64 -0.09 0.31
C SER A 184 15.89 0.57 -0.26
N LYS A 185 15.84 1.86 -0.60
CA LYS A 185 16.97 2.60 -1.20
C LYS A 185 18.17 2.70 -0.27
N PRO A 186 18.03 3.23 0.96
CA PRO A 186 19.14 3.26 1.91
C PRO A 186 19.53 1.87 2.43
N LYS A 187 18.60 0.90 2.49
CA LYS A 187 18.91 -0.49 2.81
C LYS A 187 19.92 -1.07 1.83
N VAL A 188 19.63 -1.02 0.54
CA VAL A 188 20.52 -1.53 -0.51
C VAL A 188 21.82 -0.72 -0.56
N ALA A 189 21.77 0.61 -0.37
CA ALA A 189 22.96 1.45 -0.25
C ALA A 189 23.88 0.99 0.89
N GLN A 190 23.32 0.75 2.07
CA GLN A 190 24.04 0.25 3.25
C GLN A 190 24.64 -1.14 3.00
N GLU A 191 23.93 -2.05 2.36
CA GLU A 191 24.40 -3.38 1.99
C GLU A 191 25.63 -3.32 1.07
N HIS A 192 25.72 -2.29 0.19
CA HIS A 192 26.87 -2.02 -0.67
C HIS A 192 27.95 -1.12 -0.03
N GLY A 193 27.79 -0.79 1.27
CA GLY A 193 28.80 -0.06 2.06
C GLY A 193 28.79 1.45 1.88
N ALA A 194 27.70 2.05 1.39
CA ALA A 194 27.51 3.49 1.41
C ALA A 194 27.44 4.02 2.86
N ILE A 195 27.90 5.25 3.08
CA ILE A 195 27.93 5.89 4.41
C ILE A 195 26.79 6.89 4.64
N GLY A 196 25.98 7.17 3.61
CA GLY A 196 24.82 8.05 3.68
C GLY A 196 23.97 7.92 2.40
N CYS A 197 22.70 8.25 2.50
CA CYS A 197 21.75 8.20 1.38
C CYS A 197 20.93 9.50 1.32
N ILE A 198 20.85 10.09 0.14
CA ILE A 198 19.99 11.24 -0.15
C ILE A 198 18.90 10.75 -1.10
N ILE A 199 17.65 11.13 -0.85
CA ILE A 199 16.53 10.72 -1.71
C ILE A 199 15.81 11.97 -2.22
N TYR A 200 15.49 12.04 -3.52
CA TYR A 200 14.76 13.18 -4.10
C TYR A 200 13.68 12.72 -5.06
N SER A 201 12.62 13.53 -5.21
CA SER A 201 11.64 13.36 -6.29
C SER A 201 12.17 14.00 -7.57
N ASP A 202 12.31 13.20 -8.65
CA ASP A 202 12.68 13.78 -9.92
C ASP A 202 11.45 14.42 -10.58
N PRO A 203 11.56 15.63 -11.16
CA PRO A 203 10.41 16.31 -11.79
C PRO A 203 9.80 15.56 -12.99
N LYS A 204 10.46 14.52 -13.50
CA LYS A 204 9.90 13.60 -14.49
C LYS A 204 8.73 12.78 -13.95
N ASP A 205 8.81 12.37 -12.68
CA ASP A 205 7.88 11.43 -12.08
C ASP A 205 6.63 12.14 -11.50
N ASP A 206 6.82 13.23 -10.74
CA ASP A 206 5.73 13.92 -10.04
C ASP A 206 5.81 15.47 -10.07
N GLY A 207 6.70 16.06 -10.90
CA GLY A 207 6.91 17.49 -11.02
C GLY A 207 6.46 18.07 -12.36
N TYR A 208 7.12 19.16 -12.80
CA TYR A 208 6.73 19.97 -13.96
C TYR A 208 6.68 19.21 -15.29
N TYR A 209 7.34 18.08 -15.40
CA TYR A 209 7.31 17.26 -16.62
C TYR A 209 5.98 16.51 -16.76
N ALA A 210 5.36 16.16 -15.62
CA ALA A 210 4.07 15.48 -15.58
C ALA A 210 2.89 16.44 -15.75
N GLY A 211 3.02 17.71 -15.35
CA GLY A 211 1.99 18.74 -15.51
C GLY A 211 2.28 20.04 -14.76
N ASP A 212 1.30 20.93 -14.72
CA ASP A 212 1.41 22.20 -13.98
C ASP A 212 1.63 21.93 -12.48
N VAL A 213 2.61 22.62 -11.91
CA VAL A 213 2.99 22.44 -10.51
C VAL A 213 2.13 23.28 -9.55
N TYR A 214 2.03 22.81 -8.32
CA TYR A 214 1.30 23.50 -7.25
C TYR A 214 1.93 24.88 -6.94
N PRO A 215 1.13 25.96 -6.77
CA PRO A 215 -0.33 25.96 -6.60
C PRO A 215 -1.15 26.12 -7.89
N LYS A 216 -0.53 26.23 -9.07
CA LYS A 216 -1.26 26.36 -10.35
C LYS A 216 -1.93 25.06 -10.77
N GLY A 217 -1.24 23.94 -10.64
CA GLY A 217 -1.70 22.58 -10.89
C GLY A 217 -1.40 21.66 -9.72
N ALA A 218 -1.59 20.36 -9.90
CA ALA A 218 -1.50 19.39 -8.82
C ALA A 218 -0.08 18.81 -8.59
N PHE A 219 0.88 19.05 -9.52
CA PHE A 219 2.17 18.40 -9.44
C PHE A 219 3.16 19.13 -8.52
N LYS A 220 4.20 18.40 -8.09
CA LYS A 220 5.20 18.88 -7.14
C LYS A 220 5.95 20.10 -7.65
N ASN A 221 5.94 21.20 -6.90
CA ASN A 221 6.81 22.35 -7.15
C ASN A 221 8.27 22.04 -6.78
N GLU A 222 9.18 22.92 -7.17
CA GLU A 222 10.62 22.69 -7.01
C GLU A 222 11.10 22.50 -5.57
N TYR A 223 10.33 22.96 -4.59
CA TYR A 223 10.66 22.89 -3.16
C TYR A 223 9.94 21.77 -2.41
N GLY A 224 8.93 21.14 -2.99
CA GLY A 224 8.17 20.08 -2.35
C GLY A 224 9.02 18.87 -2.02
N VAL A 225 8.90 18.35 -0.81
CA VAL A 225 9.67 17.21 -0.31
C VAL A 225 8.76 16.12 0.23
N GLN A 226 8.94 14.91 -0.25
CA GLN A 226 8.29 13.75 0.33
C GLN A 226 9.00 13.35 1.64
N ARG A 227 8.37 13.59 2.78
CA ARG A 227 8.76 12.99 4.08
C ARG A 227 8.54 11.49 4.04
N GLY A 228 8.78 10.80 5.13
CA GLY A 228 8.38 9.42 5.29
C GLY A 228 9.36 8.58 6.07
N SER A 229 8.93 7.41 6.45
CA SER A 229 9.72 6.40 7.15
C SER A 229 10.72 5.73 6.19
N VAL A 230 11.92 5.45 6.69
CA VAL A 230 12.90 4.56 6.07
C VAL A 230 13.20 3.32 6.94
N MET A 231 12.35 3.07 7.93
CA MET A 231 12.40 1.82 8.68
C MET A 231 12.29 0.63 7.72
N ASP A 232 13.03 -0.42 7.96
CA ASP A 232 12.92 -1.65 7.16
C ASP A 232 11.65 -2.44 7.57
N ILE A 233 10.49 -1.88 7.22
CA ILE A 233 9.17 -2.44 7.55
C ILE A 233 8.95 -3.85 6.97
N VAL A 234 9.77 -4.26 5.99
CA VAL A 234 9.69 -5.62 5.45
C VAL A 234 10.24 -6.68 6.39
N ILE A 235 10.98 -6.28 7.42
CA ILE A 235 11.40 -7.18 8.52
C ILE A 235 10.26 -7.31 9.53
N TYR A 236 9.73 -6.19 10.02
CA TYR A 236 8.47 -6.06 10.75
C TYR A 236 8.07 -4.57 10.83
N PRO A 237 6.77 -4.24 10.79
CA PRO A 237 6.22 -2.92 11.10
C PRO A 237 6.02 -2.76 12.62
N GLY A 238 5.41 -1.66 13.04
CA GLY A 238 5.15 -1.37 14.44
C GLY A 238 6.36 -0.77 15.16
N ASP A 239 6.29 -0.68 16.47
CA ASP A 239 7.38 -0.14 17.27
C ASP A 239 8.63 -1.01 17.14
N PRO A 240 9.77 -0.47 16.69
CA PRO A 240 11.00 -1.26 16.52
C PRO A 240 11.52 -1.90 17.81
N LEU A 241 11.04 -1.46 18.97
CA LEU A 241 11.50 -1.95 20.27
C LEU A 241 10.63 -3.05 20.86
N THR A 242 9.42 -3.31 20.32
CA THR A 242 8.45 -4.25 20.87
C THR A 242 7.89 -5.25 19.84
N PRO A 243 8.71 -5.88 18.96
CA PRO A 243 8.19 -6.79 17.93
C PRO A 243 7.42 -7.97 18.54
N ASN A 244 6.25 -8.27 18.01
CA ASN A 244 5.31 -9.32 18.42
C ASN A 244 4.64 -9.11 19.79
N ILE A 245 4.74 -7.94 20.40
CA ILE A 245 4.03 -7.59 21.64
C ILE A 245 3.60 -6.13 21.58
N GLY A 246 2.39 -5.81 22.05
CA GLY A 246 1.94 -4.42 22.07
C GLY A 246 2.82 -3.52 22.94
N ALA A 247 3.18 -2.34 22.43
CA ALA A 247 4.01 -1.32 23.12
C ALA A 247 3.27 -0.65 24.28
N THR A 248 2.73 -1.43 25.21
CA THR A 248 2.09 -0.93 26.43
C THR A 248 3.10 -0.21 27.33
N ALA A 249 2.60 0.51 28.35
CA ALA A 249 3.48 1.25 29.28
C ALA A 249 4.53 0.35 29.97
N ASN A 250 4.20 -0.93 30.18
CA ASN A 250 5.05 -1.90 30.87
C ASN A 250 5.71 -2.90 29.91
N ALA A 251 5.60 -2.73 28.61
CA ALA A 251 6.17 -3.63 27.62
C ALA A 251 7.70 -3.74 27.77
N GLN A 252 8.20 -4.96 27.60
CA GLN A 252 9.65 -5.20 27.58
C GLN A 252 10.18 -4.77 26.21
N ARG A 253 11.15 -3.85 26.20
CA ARG A 253 11.69 -3.24 24.99
C ARG A 253 13.10 -3.72 24.67
N LEU A 254 13.37 -3.87 23.37
CA LEU A 254 14.72 -4.06 22.85
C LEU A 254 15.56 -2.77 23.06
N ASP A 255 16.87 -2.93 23.12
CA ASP A 255 17.77 -1.79 22.90
C ASP A 255 17.65 -1.33 21.44
N ARG A 256 17.60 -0.02 21.20
CA ARG A 256 17.51 0.57 19.85
C ARG A 256 18.57 0.04 18.88
N LEU A 257 19.79 -0.17 19.37
CA LEU A 257 20.89 -0.69 18.54
C LEU A 257 20.73 -2.17 18.15
N GLN A 258 19.83 -2.88 18.82
CA GLN A 258 19.51 -4.28 18.53
C GLN A 258 18.28 -4.45 17.62
N ALA A 259 17.54 -3.38 17.37
CA ALA A 259 16.38 -3.42 16.48
C ALA A 259 16.83 -3.62 15.01
N PRO A 260 16.52 -4.79 14.39
CA PRO A 260 17.07 -5.14 13.08
C PRO A 260 16.45 -4.36 11.92
N ASN A 261 15.31 -3.73 12.13
CA ASN A 261 14.59 -2.93 11.15
C ASN A 261 15.02 -1.45 11.14
N LEU A 262 15.98 -1.05 11.99
CA LEU A 262 16.57 0.30 11.99
C LEU A 262 17.85 0.35 11.17
N LEU A 263 17.93 1.32 10.25
CA LEU A 263 19.10 1.56 9.41
C LEU A 263 20.28 2.17 10.23
N LYS A 264 21.49 2.00 9.73
CA LYS A 264 22.72 2.44 10.40
C LYS A 264 23.42 3.61 9.70
N ILE A 265 22.89 4.08 8.57
CA ILE A 265 23.41 5.23 7.82
C ILE A 265 22.43 6.39 7.86
N PRO A 266 22.87 7.65 7.83
CA PRO A 266 22.00 8.81 7.74
C PRO A 266 21.30 8.88 6.37
N VAL A 267 20.00 9.20 6.39
CA VAL A 267 19.13 9.28 5.20
C VAL A 267 18.36 10.58 5.23
N LEU A 268 18.39 11.35 4.13
CA LEU A 268 17.74 12.65 4.04
C LEU A 268 16.93 12.79 2.74
N PRO A 269 15.63 13.13 2.80
CA PRO A 269 14.85 13.50 1.64
C PRO A 269 15.09 14.99 1.32
N ILE A 270 15.21 15.30 0.04
CA ILE A 270 15.36 16.67 -0.45
C ILE A 270 14.46 16.98 -1.63
N SER A 271 14.21 18.26 -1.85
CA SER A 271 13.54 18.78 -3.04
C SER A 271 14.40 18.62 -4.29
N TYR A 272 13.77 18.67 -5.48
CA TYR A 272 14.58 18.71 -6.70
C TYR A 272 15.30 20.07 -6.90
N HIS A 273 14.86 21.13 -6.21
CA HIS A 273 15.62 22.37 -6.08
C HIS A 273 16.99 22.13 -5.45
N ASP A 274 17.03 21.44 -4.29
CA ASP A 274 18.28 21.12 -3.58
C ASP A 274 19.07 19.99 -4.28
N ALA A 275 18.40 19.07 -4.98
CA ALA A 275 19.06 17.99 -5.69
C ALA A 275 19.79 18.47 -6.96
N ALA A 276 19.27 19.50 -7.63
CA ALA A 276 19.81 19.99 -8.91
C ALA A 276 21.29 20.42 -8.81
N PRO A 277 21.74 21.24 -7.84
CA PRO A 277 23.16 21.58 -7.69
C PRO A 277 24.06 20.37 -7.43
N LEU A 278 23.57 19.39 -6.63
CA LEU A 278 24.29 18.16 -6.31
C LEU A 278 24.49 17.31 -7.56
N LEU A 279 23.41 17.03 -8.32
CA LEU A 279 23.45 16.21 -9.52
C LEU A 279 24.24 16.89 -10.65
N LYS A 280 24.10 18.22 -10.80
CA LYS A 280 24.85 19.00 -11.77
C LYS A 280 26.37 19.00 -11.53
N SER A 281 26.80 18.80 -10.28
CA SER A 281 28.20 18.71 -9.88
C SER A 281 28.85 17.38 -10.21
N LEU A 282 28.05 16.37 -10.56
CA LEU A 282 28.55 15.04 -10.92
C LEU A 282 29.22 15.07 -12.29
N GLU A 283 30.36 14.42 -12.37
CA GLU A 283 31.12 14.17 -13.60
C GLU A 283 31.29 12.66 -13.83
N GLY A 284 32.11 12.27 -14.78
CA GLY A 284 32.38 10.86 -15.12
C GLY A 284 31.39 10.31 -16.13
N PRO A 285 31.03 9.02 -16.06
CA PRO A 285 30.15 8.41 -17.04
C PRO A 285 28.78 9.08 -17.08
N VAL A 286 28.27 9.28 -18.30
CA VAL A 286 26.88 9.72 -18.49
C VAL A 286 25.96 8.59 -18.03
N ALA A 287 24.95 8.94 -17.25
CA ALA A 287 23.96 7.97 -16.78
C ALA A 287 23.20 7.34 -17.97
N PRO A 288 22.81 6.05 -17.88
CA PRO A 288 21.93 5.41 -18.86
C PRO A 288 20.69 6.25 -19.17
N GLU A 289 20.14 6.11 -20.36
CA GLU A 289 19.00 6.91 -20.79
C GLU A 289 17.78 6.73 -19.85
N GLU A 290 17.54 5.51 -19.45
CA GLU A 290 16.46 5.13 -18.53
C GLU A 290 16.65 5.64 -17.09
N TRP A 291 17.88 6.05 -16.71
CA TRP A 291 18.17 6.65 -15.42
C TRP A 291 17.90 8.17 -15.40
N ARG A 292 17.91 8.80 -16.59
CA ARG A 292 17.80 10.25 -16.70
C ARG A 292 16.40 10.72 -16.35
N GLY A 293 16.35 11.76 -15.54
CA GLY A 293 15.13 12.46 -15.19
C GLY A 293 14.84 13.65 -16.09
N ALA A 294 14.15 14.68 -15.56
CA ALA A 294 13.74 15.87 -16.29
C ALA A 294 14.47 17.15 -15.85
N LEU A 295 15.49 17.08 -14.99
CA LEU A 295 16.29 18.27 -14.69
C LEU A 295 17.07 18.72 -15.94
N PRO A 296 17.27 20.05 -16.15
CA PRO A 296 17.74 20.62 -17.42
C PRO A 296 19.26 20.54 -17.59
N PHE A 297 19.84 19.35 -17.39
CA PHE A 297 21.28 19.07 -17.62
C PHE A 297 21.51 17.57 -17.88
N THR A 298 22.73 17.23 -18.34
CA THR A 298 23.12 15.83 -18.53
C THR A 298 23.36 15.18 -17.17
N TYR A 299 22.70 14.06 -16.93
CA TYR A 299 22.92 13.27 -15.71
C TYR A 299 24.20 12.46 -15.84
N HIS A 300 25.07 12.58 -14.84
CA HIS A 300 26.30 11.78 -14.69
C HIS A 300 26.22 10.92 -13.43
N ILE A 301 26.93 9.80 -13.42
CA ILE A 301 26.91 8.87 -12.28
C ILE A 301 27.78 9.40 -11.14
N GLY A 302 28.93 10.04 -11.48
CA GLY A 302 29.91 10.53 -10.52
C GLY A 302 31.28 9.85 -10.68
N ASN A 303 32.34 10.60 -10.39
CA ASN A 303 33.73 10.15 -10.49
C ASN A 303 34.55 10.41 -9.22
N GLY A 304 33.87 10.77 -8.11
CA GLY A 304 34.50 11.02 -6.81
C GLY A 304 34.91 12.47 -6.54
N LYS A 305 34.70 13.43 -7.48
CA LYS A 305 35.07 14.85 -7.29
C LYS A 305 34.02 15.67 -6.52
N ALA A 306 32.76 15.31 -6.66
CA ALA A 306 31.68 15.96 -5.91
C ALA A 306 31.71 15.45 -4.45
N LEU A 307 32.11 16.31 -3.52
CA LEU A 307 32.22 15.99 -2.10
C LEU A 307 31.02 16.58 -1.36
N VAL A 308 30.31 15.74 -0.62
CA VAL A 308 29.10 16.11 0.13
C VAL A 308 29.30 15.84 1.62
N HIS A 309 28.86 16.78 2.45
CA HIS A 309 28.73 16.63 3.89
C HIS A 309 27.25 16.47 4.26
N LEU A 310 26.92 15.41 4.98
CA LEU A 310 25.59 15.09 5.49
C LEU A 310 25.65 14.89 6.99
N LYS A 311 24.94 15.74 7.75
CA LYS A 311 24.83 15.62 9.20
C LYS A 311 23.37 15.58 9.62
N LEU A 312 23.01 14.56 10.38
CA LEU A 312 21.67 14.36 10.92
C LEU A 312 21.77 14.02 12.42
N GLN A 313 20.89 14.61 13.21
CA GLN A 313 20.70 14.28 14.61
C GLN A 313 19.21 14.26 14.94
N PHE A 314 18.78 13.25 15.68
CA PHE A 314 17.37 13.03 16.04
C PHE A 314 17.14 13.05 17.55
N ASP A 315 15.92 13.37 17.93
CA ASP A 315 15.36 13.19 19.26
C ASP A 315 14.66 11.82 19.31
N TRP A 316 15.32 10.84 19.87
CA TRP A 316 14.85 9.47 20.01
C TRP A 316 14.04 9.31 21.29
N GLN A 317 12.76 9.63 21.27
CA GLN A 317 11.89 9.57 22.45
C GLN A 317 10.75 8.61 22.25
N ILE A 318 10.33 7.98 23.36
CA ILE A 318 9.05 7.28 23.45
C ILE A 318 7.96 8.34 23.45
N ARG A 319 6.96 8.16 22.59
CA ARG A 319 5.82 9.06 22.41
C ARG A 319 4.50 8.29 22.59
N PRO A 320 3.45 8.95 23.09
CA PRO A 320 2.13 8.33 23.13
C PRO A 320 1.56 8.23 21.71
N CYS A 321 0.97 7.08 21.42
CA CYS A 321 0.24 6.74 20.20
C CYS A 321 -1.22 6.49 20.59
N HIS A 322 -2.16 7.28 20.07
CA HIS A 322 -3.55 7.34 20.51
C HIS A 322 -4.53 6.76 19.49
N ASN A 323 -4.76 5.47 19.53
CA ASN A 323 -5.79 4.83 18.72
C ASN A 323 -7.18 5.13 19.25
N VAL A 324 -8.14 5.42 18.39
CA VAL A 324 -9.56 5.57 18.77
C VAL A 324 -10.31 4.31 18.31
N ILE A 325 -10.90 3.61 19.28
CA ILE A 325 -11.66 2.37 19.04
C ILE A 325 -13.12 2.62 19.40
N ALA A 326 -14.02 2.40 18.45
CA ALA A 326 -15.45 2.58 18.62
C ALA A 326 -16.21 1.29 18.32
N LYS A 327 -17.14 0.91 19.18
CA LYS A 327 -17.90 -0.34 19.05
C LYS A 327 -19.39 -0.07 18.99
N LEU A 328 -20.07 -0.82 18.12
CA LEU A 328 -21.53 -0.96 18.11
C LEU A 328 -21.86 -2.44 18.27
N LYS A 329 -22.35 -2.80 19.44
CA LYS A 329 -22.53 -4.21 19.83
C LYS A 329 -23.57 -4.92 18.97
N GLY A 330 -23.23 -6.10 18.51
CA GLY A 330 -24.14 -6.98 17.77
C GLY A 330 -25.23 -7.58 18.65
N SER A 331 -26.41 -7.78 18.07
CA SER A 331 -27.60 -8.31 18.76
C SER A 331 -27.61 -9.83 18.89
N GLU A 332 -27.06 -10.55 17.91
CA GLU A 332 -27.13 -12.02 17.85
C GLU A 332 -25.76 -12.68 18.02
N LEU A 333 -24.71 -12.11 17.42
CA LEU A 333 -23.35 -12.65 17.36
C LEU A 333 -22.33 -11.59 17.87
N PRO A 334 -22.43 -11.16 19.15
CA PRO A 334 -21.62 -10.07 19.68
C PRO A 334 -20.11 -10.37 19.71
N ASP A 335 -19.71 -11.65 19.67
CA ASP A 335 -18.32 -12.10 19.63
C ASP A 335 -17.78 -12.33 18.21
N GLN A 336 -18.53 -11.95 17.17
CA GLN A 336 -18.06 -11.89 15.80
C GLN A 336 -17.93 -10.41 15.40
N TRP A 337 -16.70 -9.99 15.07
CA TRP A 337 -16.37 -8.59 14.86
C TRP A 337 -16.11 -8.29 13.38
N VAL A 338 -16.82 -7.32 12.85
CA VAL A 338 -16.52 -6.69 11.55
C VAL A 338 -15.75 -5.42 11.86
N ILE A 339 -14.45 -5.42 11.51
CA ILE A 339 -13.53 -4.34 11.87
C ILE A 339 -13.31 -3.43 10.66
N ARG A 340 -13.37 -2.14 10.88
CA ARG A 340 -13.19 -1.08 9.88
C ARG A 340 -12.12 -0.10 10.36
N GLY A 341 -11.09 0.19 9.57
CA GLY A 341 -10.01 1.05 10.00
C GLY A 341 -9.54 2.06 8.95
N ASN A 342 -8.98 3.16 9.44
CA ASN A 342 -8.22 4.17 8.71
C ASN A 342 -7.31 4.86 9.71
N HIS A 343 -6.14 5.35 9.28
CA HIS A 343 -5.31 6.11 10.20
C HIS A 343 -5.72 7.59 10.29
N HIS A 344 -5.22 8.30 11.30
CA HIS A 344 -5.56 9.70 11.56
C HIS A 344 -4.33 10.60 11.80
N ASP A 345 -3.14 10.03 11.95
CA ASP A 345 -1.92 10.81 11.98
C ASP A 345 -1.48 11.20 10.57
N ALA A 346 -0.70 12.25 10.46
CA ALA A 346 -0.15 12.70 9.18
C ALA A 346 1.26 13.25 9.36
N TRP A 347 2.09 13.22 8.31
CA TRP A 347 3.41 13.88 8.36
C TRP A 347 3.30 15.38 8.59
N VAL A 348 2.27 15.98 8.06
CA VAL A 348 1.99 17.42 8.15
C VAL A 348 0.48 17.67 8.32
N ASN A 349 -0.19 18.31 7.37
CA ASN A 349 -1.63 18.59 7.44
C ASN A 349 -2.50 17.40 6.98
N GLY A 350 -2.04 16.60 6.02
CA GLY A 350 -2.62 15.32 5.68
C GLY A 350 -4.06 15.34 5.15
N ALA A 351 -4.41 16.31 4.31
CA ALA A 351 -5.78 16.40 3.81
C ALA A 351 -6.16 15.25 2.88
N ALA A 352 -5.23 14.82 2.02
CA ALA A 352 -5.37 13.62 1.22
C ALA A 352 -4.99 12.39 2.04
N ASP A 353 -3.81 12.40 2.64
CA ASP A 353 -3.20 11.30 3.38
C ASP A 353 -3.06 11.62 4.87
N PRO A 354 -3.96 11.08 5.73
CA PRO A 354 -5.05 10.11 5.48
C PRO A 354 -6.46 10.66 5.64
N VAL A 355 -6.62 11.98 5.87
CA VAL A 355 -7.89 12.52 6.36
C VAL A 355 -9.02 12.30 5.35
N SER A 356 -8.72 12.14 4.05
CA SER A 356 -9.74 11.89 3.04
C SER A 356 -10.47 10.55 3.24
N GLY A 357 -9.75 9.47 3.51
CA GLY A 357 -10.35 8.17 3.82
C GLY A 357 -10.95 8.12 5.22
N LEU A 358 -10.31 8.78 6.20
CA LEU A 358 -10.84 8.92 7.56
C LEU A 358 -12.19 9.69 7.57
N ALA A 359 -12.34 10.74 6.76
CA ALA A 359 -13.58 11.48 6.66
C ALA A 359 -14.70 10.61 6.09
N ALA A 360 -14.41 9.75 5.12
CA ALA A 360 -15.36 8.77 4.62
C ALA A 360 -15.75 7.75 5.69
N LEU A 361 -14.81 7.24 6.49
CA LEU A 361 -15.07 6.34 7.62
C LEU A 361 -15.95 7.00 8.69
N LEU A 362 -15.69 8.27 9.03
CA LEU A 362 -16.47 8.98 10.03
C LEU A 362 -17.90 9.30 9.53
N GLU A 363 -18.08 9.59 8.24
CA GLU A 363 -19.40 9.77 7.63
C GLU A 363 -20.19 8.46 7.58
N GLU A 364 -19.51 7.35 7.25
CA GLU A 364 -20.04 5.99 7.32
C GLU A 364 -20.54 5.68 8.76
N ALA A 365 -19.69 5.93 9.77
CA ALA A 365 -20.03 5.70 11.17
C ALA A 365 -21.20 6.57 11.64
N ARG A 366 -21.28 7.83 11.16
CA ARG A 366 -22.40 8.74 11.45
C ARG A 366 -23.71 8.21 10.86
N ALA A 367 -23.67 7.74 9.62
CA ALA A 367 -24.82 7.17 8.92
C ALA A 367 -25.34 5.90 9.62
N ILE A 368 -24.44 4.97 9.99
CA ILE A 368 -24.79 3.76 10.74
C ILE A 368 -25.37 4.13 12.12
N GLY A 369 -24.77 5.11 12.81
CA GLY A 369 -25.29 5.61 14.07
C GLY A 369 -26.69 6.23 13.96
N ALA A 370 -27.01 6.89 12.83
CA ALA A 370 -28.34 7.38 12.54
C ALA A 370 -29.35 6.23 12.38
N LEU A 371 -28.97 5.21 11.60
CA LEU A 371 -29.78 3.99 11.45
C LEU A 371 -30.00 3.29 12.79
N HIS A 372 -28.98 3.26 13.64
CA HIS A 372 -29.09 2.66 14.98
C HIS A 372 -30.11 3.39 15.86
N ARG A 373 -30.11 4.73 15.84
CA ARG A 373 -31.14 5.53 16.53
C ARG A 373 -32.55 5.31 15.97
N GLU A 374 -32.66 4.90 14.69
CA GLU A 374 -33.93 4.52 14.05
C GLU A 374 -34.36 3.06 14.34
N GLY A 375 -33.59 2.34 15.19
CA GLY A 375 -33.89 0.97 15.62
C GLY A 375 -33.12 -0.13 14.90
N TYR A 376 -32.18 0.20 14.00
CA TYR A 376 -31.28 -0.79 13.43
C TYR A 376 -30.25 -1.26 14.47
N THR A 377 -30.06 -2.55 14.60
CA THR A 377 -28.96 -3.13 15.37
C THR A 377 -28.28 -4.20 14.53
N PRO A 378 -26.96 -4.11 14.31
CA PRO A 378 -26.26 -5.11 13.51
C PRO A 378 -26.32 -6.48 14.18
N ARG A 379 -26.31 -7.53 13.41
CA ARG A 379 -26.28 -8.89 13.94
C ARG A 379 -24.93 -9.21 14.59
N ARG A 380 -23.79 -8.77 13.98
CA ARG A 380 -22.43 -8.87 14.49
C ARG A 380 -21.97 -7.53 15.02
N THR A 381 -20.99 -7.54 15.93
CA THR A 381 -20.40 -6.30 16.45
C THR A 381 -19.59 -5.60 15.38
N LEU A 382 -19.84 -4.30 15.21
CA LEU A 382 -19.00 -3.41 14.41
C LEU A 382 -17.91 -2.79 15.29
N VAL A 383 -16.68 -2.79 14.81
CA VAL A 383 -15.52 -2.17 15.48
C VAL A 383 -14.88 -1.20 14.51
N TYR A 384 -14.98 0.09 14.78
CA TYR A 384 -14.38 1.15 13.96
C TYR A 384 -13.15 1.67 14.65
N CYS A 385 -12.07 1.76 13.89
CA CYS A 385 -10.74 2.11 14.40
C CYS A 385 -10.18 3.31 13.63
N ALA A 386 -9.74 4.34 14.37
CA ALA A 386 -8.89 5.38 13.82
C ALA A 386 -7.48 5.21 14.42
N TRP A 387 -6.52 4.84 13.58
CA TRP A 387 -5.17 4.48 14.00
C TRP A 387 -4.25 5.70 14.06
N ASP A 388 -3.39 5.77 15.06
CA ASP A 388 -2.34 6.78 15.18
C ASP A 388 -0.99 6.17 14.81
N GLY A 389 -0.10 6.95 14.23
CA GLY A 389 1.27 6.50 13.94
C GLY A 389 1.39 5.48 12.81
N GLU A 390 0.50 5.50 11.84
CA GLU A 390 0.65 4.72 10.60
C GLU A 390 1.90 5.16 9.85
N GLU A 391 2.01 6.46 9.61
CA GLU A 391 3.01 7.13 8.78
C GLU A 391 4.47 6.77 9.12
N PRO A 392 4.87 6.69 10.39
CA PRO A 392 6.23 6.25 10.71
C PRO A 392 6.45 4.74 10.57
N GLY A 393 5.42 3.91 10.41
CA GLY A 393 5.61 2.48 10.19
C GLY A 393 4.52 1.59 10.78
N LEU A 394 3.24 1.94 10.61
CA LEU A 394 2.07 1.18 11.06
C LEU A 394 2.07 0.96 12.59
N LEU A 395 2.48 1.98 13.38
CA LEU A 395 2.70 1.78 14.81
C LEU A 395 1.40 1.42 15.53
N GLY A 396 0.36 2.28 15.46
CA GLY A 396 -0.84 2.11 16.26
C GLY A 396 -1.62 0.84 15.96
N SER A 397 -1.82 0.53 14.71
CA SER A 397 -2.52 -0.68 14.30
C SER A 397 -1.76 -1.95 14.66
N THR A 398 -0.43 -1.95 14.44
CA THR A 398 0.40 -3.13 14.77
C THR A 398 0.42 -3.40 16.26
N GLU A 399 0.63 -2.37 17.07
CA GLU A 399 0.66 -2.53 18.53
C GLU A 399 -0.68 -3.03 19.09
N TRP A 400 -1.80 -2.52 18.54
CA TRP A 400 -3.12 -2.97 18.95
C TRP A 400 -3.40 -4.41 18.52
N VAL A 401 -3.00 -4.79 17.32
CA VAL A 401 -3.17 -6.15 16.80
C VAL A 401 -2.32 -7.16 17.57
N GLU A 402 -1.09 -6.81 17.91
CA GLU A 402 -0.21 -7.68 18.71
C GLU A 402 -0.71 -7.83 20.15
N ASP A 403 -1.21 -6.76 20.77
CA ASP A 403 -1.78 -6.77 22.13
C ASP A 403 -3.07 -7.59 22.23
N HIS A 404 -3.87 -7.61 21.14
CA HIS A 404 -5.16 -8.31 21.09
C HIS A 404 -5.13 -9.57 20.21
N ALA A 405 -3.95 -10.12 19.89
CA ALA A 405 -3.79 -11.15 18.86
C ALA A 405 -4.72 -12.37 19.07
N ALA A 406 -4.80 -12.92 20.27
CA ALA A 406 -5.63 -14.09 20.57
C ALA A 406 -7.13 -13.78 20.42
N GLU A 407 -7.58 -12.61 20.88
CA GLU A 407 -8.97 -12.16 20.76
C GLU A 407 -9.37 -11.93 19.30
N LEU A 408 -8.50 -11.29 18.52
CA LEU A 408 -8.73 -11.03 17.12
C LEU A 408 -8.79 -12.31 16.28
N GLN A 409 -7.90 -13.27 16.51
CA GLN A 409 -7.96 -14.57 15.84
C GLN A 409 -9.23 -15.35 16.15
N GLU A 410 -9.80 -15.14 17.31
CA GLU A 410 -11.06 -15.76 17.74
C GLU A 410 -12.29 -15.05 17.18
N LYS A 411 -12.30 -13.72 17.15
CA LYS A 411 -13.51 -12.91 16.92
C LYS A 411 -13.56 -12.17 15.59
N ALA A 412 -12.43 -11.82 14.99
CA ALA A 412 -12.40 -10.98 13.80
C ALA A 412 -12.84 -11.74 12.55
N VAL A 413 -13.98 -11.32 11.98
CA VAL A 413 -14.55 -11.88 10.75
C VAL A 413 -13.88 -11.27 9.52
N LEU A 414 -13.65 -9.96 9.56
CA LEU A 414 -13.11 -9.15 8.48
C LEU A 414 -12.44 -7.92 9.06
N TYR A 415 -11.33 -7.50 8.48
CA TYR A 415 -10.78 -6.16 8.58
C TYR A 415 -10.93 -5.43 7.24
N LEU A 416 -11.60 -4.30 7.21
CA LEU A 416 -11.72 -3.45 6.02
C LEU A 416 -10.94 -2.16 6.25
N ASN A 417 -9.92 -1.95 5.45
CA ASN A 417 -9.05 -0.78 5.45
C ASN A 417 -9.50 0.26 4.42
N THR A 418 -9.27 1.51 4.74
CA THR A 418 -9.07 2.60 3.78
C THR A 418 -7.92 3.44 4.29
N ASP A 419 -7.40 4.30 3.42
CA ASP A 419 -6.28 5.18 3.70
C ASP A 419 -6.56 6.54 3.03
N ASN A 420 -5.84 6.91 1.99
CA ASN A 420 -6.17 8.07 1.17
C ASN A 420 -7.24 7.77 0.12
N ASN A 421 -7.93 8.81 -0.35
CA ASN A 421 -8.97 8.70 -1.35
C ASN A 421 -8.96 9.92 -2.27
N GLY A 422 -9.26 9.72 -3.55
CA GLY A 422 -9.36 10.77 -4.55
C GLY A 422 -10.34 10.41 -5.66
N ARG A 423 -10.40 11.18 -6.70
CA ARG A 423 -11.30 10.92 -7.84
C ARG A 423 -10.68 9.89 -8.79
N GLY A 424 -11.55 9.08 -9.39
CA GLY A 424 -11.15 8.14 -10.42
C GLY A 424 -11.79 6.77 -10.30
N PHE A 425 -10.97 5.75 -10.37
CA PHE A 425 -11.42 4.37 -10.45
C PHE A 425 -11.40 3.69 -9.09
N PHE A 426 -12.40 2.86 -8.84
CA PHE A 426 -12.41 2.01 -7.67
C PHE A 426 -11.25 1.01 -7.70
N ASN A 427 -10.51 0.94 -6.62
CA ASN A 427 -9.44 -0.02 -6.40
C ASN A 427 -9.78 -0.84 -5.16
N ALA A 428 -9.59 -2.15 -5.27
CA ALA A 428 -9.77 -3.07 -4.16
C ALA A 428 -8.66 -4.12 -4.17
N SER A 429 -8.16 -4.43 -3.00
CA SER A 429 -7.21 -5.52 -2.76
C SER A 429 -7.56 -6.27 -1.49
N GLY A 430 -7.05 -7.49 -1.31
CA GLY A 430 -7.31 -8.25 -0.11
C GLY A 430 -7.36 -9.76 -0.25
N SER A 431 -8.01 -10.37 0.71
CA SER A 431 -8.25 -11.82 0.76
C SER A 431 -9.17 -12.26 -0.39
N HIS A 432 -8.65 -13.06 -1.31
CA HIS A 432 -9.37 -13.43 -2.54
C HIS A 432 -10.64 -14.25 -2.30
N ALA A 433 -10.81 -14.85 -1.13
CA ALA A 433 -12.08 -15.47 -0.74
C ALA A 433 -13.23 -14.45 -0.60
N LEU A 434 -12.94 -13.14 -0.56
CA LEU A 434 -13.91 -12.04 -0.50
C LEU A 434 -14.14 -11.36 -1.85
N GLU A 435 -13.50 -11.81 -2.93
CA GLU A 435 -13.60 -11.19 -4.26
C GLU A 435 -15.03 -11.10 -4.78
N THR A 436 -15.85 -12.11 -4.55
CA THR A 436 -17.26 -12.10 -4.94
C THR A 436 -18.05 -11.01 -4.22
N LEU A 437 -17.85 -10.82 -2.91
CA LEU A 437 -18.44 -9.74 -2.13
C LEU A 437 -18.07 -8.36 -2.69
N VAL A 438 -16.77 -8.14 -2.96
CA VAL A 438 -16.25 -6.88 -3.53
C VAL A 438 -16.94 -6.58 -4.87
N ASN A 439 -17.07 -7.58 -5.74
CA ASN A 439 -17.72 -7.43 -7.05
C ASN A 439 -19.21 -7.11 -6.93
N ASP A 440 -19.91 -7.73 -5.97
CA ASP A 440 -21.34 -7.47 -5.75
C ASP A 440 -21.56 -6.05 -5.21
N VAL A 441 -20.73 -5.59 -4.27
CA VAL A 441 -20.75 -4.21 -3.79
C VAL A 441 -20.44 -3.24 -4.92
N ALA A 442 -19.35 -3.46 -5.66
CA ALA A 442 -18.93 -2.57 -6.75
C ALA A 442 -19.94 -2.50 -7.93
N ARG A 443 -20.78 -3.51 -8.08
CA ARG A 443 -21.86 -3.51 -9.08
C ARG A 443 -23.02 -2.61 -8.67
N ASP A 444 -23.31 -2.52 -7.37
CA ASP A 444 -24.48 -1.82 -6.85
C ASP A 444 -24.24 -0.32 -6.64
N ILE A 445 -22.98 0.11 -6.57
CA ILE A 445 -22.61 1.51 -6.35
C ILE A 445 -22.43 2.27 -7.65
N THR A 446 -22.98 3.48 -7.71
CA THR A 446 -22.92 4.37 -8.89
C THR A 446 -21.67 5.24 -8.83
N ASP A 447 -20.91 5.26 -9.92
CA ASP A 447 -19.76 6.16 -10.06
C ASP A 447 -20.22 7.63 -10.22
N PRO A 448 -19.65 8.57 -9.43
CA PRO A 448 -20.10 9.96 -9.40
C PRO A 448 -19.96 10.71 -10.73
N GLN A 449 -19.02 10.34 -11.60
CA GLN A 449 -18.78 11.04 -12.87
C GLN A 449 -19.56 10.46 -14.05
N THR A 450 -19.77 9.13 -14.07
CA THR A 450 -20.23 8.44 -15.28
C THR A 450 -21.64 7.88 -15.17
N ASN A 451 -22.25 7.86 -13.99
CA ASN A 451 -23.52 7.20 -13.69
C ASN A 451 -23.54 5.69 -14.04
N ALA A 452 -22.40 5.10 -14.38
CA ALA A 452 -22.23 3.65 -14.48
C ALA A 452 -21.92 3.09 -13.09
N SER A 453 -21.95 1.75 -12.92
CA SER A 453 -21.42 1.20 -11.66
C SER A 453 -19.91 1.36 -11.59
N ILE A 454 -19.38 1.49 -10.36
CA ILE A 454 -17.93 1.59 -10.14
C ILE A 454 -17.20 0.35 -10.68
N LEU A 455 -17.83 -0.82 -10.66
CA LEU A 455 -17.36 -2.05 -11.32
C LEU A 455 -17.22 -1.87 -12.84
N ALA A 456 -18.27 -1.42 -13.51
CA ALA A 456 -18.27 -1.26 -14.96
C ALA A 456 -17.24 -0.24 -15.43
N ARG A 457 -17.10 0.87 -14.69
CA ARG A 457 -16.09 1.90 -14.97
C ARG A 457 -14.67 1.37 -14.83
N LYS A 458 -14.38 0.63 -13.75
CA LYS A 458 -13.07 0.01 -13.53
C LYS A 458 -12.73 -1.02 -14.60
N GLN A 459 -13.68 -1.88 -14.95
CA GLN A 459 -13.49 -2.88 -16.03
C GLN A 459 -13.17 -2.22 -17.37
N ALA A 460 -13.88 -1.12 -17.71
CA ALA A 460 -13.61 -0.37 -18.93
C ALA A 460 -12.18 0.21 -18.93
N ALA A 461 -11.76 0.81 -17.81
CA ALA A 461 -10.40 1.34 -17.67
C ALA A 461 -9.32 0.25 -17.80
N ASP A 462 -9.50 -0.89 -17.14
CA ASP A 462 -8.58 -2.02 -17.20
C ASP A 462 -8.47 -2.63 -18.61
N ALA A 463 -9.58 -2.71 -19.34
CA ALA A 463 -9.58 -3.17 -20.72
C ALA A 463 -8.87 -2.19 -21.67
N LEU A 464 -9.07 -0.88 -21.50
CA LEU A 464 -8.41 0.16 -22.30
C LEU A 464 -6.90 0.23 -22.03
N LYS A 465 -6.49 0.12 -20.77
CA LYS A 465 -5.08 0.18 -20.36
C LYS A 465 -4.30 -1.10 -20.64
N ALA A 466 -4.96 -2.21 -20.97
CA ALA A 466 -4.28 -3.48 -21.25
C ALA A 466 -3.32 -3.34 -22.46
N PRO A 467 -2.03 -3.76 -22.33
CA PRO A 467 -0.99 -3.44 -23.31
C PRO A 467 -1.09 -4.22 -24.63
N THR A 468 -1.78 -5.37 -24.64
CA THR A 468 -1.88 -6.22 -25.83
C THR A 468 -3.32 -6.54 -26.20
N ALA A 469 -3.58 -6.81 -27.48
CA ALA A 469 -4.90 -7.20 -27.97
C ALA A 469 -5.41 -8.48 -27.27
N LYS A 470 -4.54 -9.43 -26.95
CA LYS A 470 -4.86 -10.64 -26.20
C LYS A 470 -5.41 -10.27 -24.82
N LEU A 471 -4.68 -9.46 -24.05
CA LEU A 471 -5.10 -9.02 -22.73
C LEU A 471 -6.36 -8.17 -22.76
N LYS A 472 -6.54 -7.29 -23.77
CA LYS A 472 -7.80 -6.55 -23.97
C LYS A 472 -8.99 -7.50 -24.13
N LYS A 473 -8.84 -8.53 -24.98
CA LYS A 473 -9.88 -9.55 -25.19
C LYS A 473 -10.19 -10.32 -23.91
N GLU A 474 -9.18 -10.70 -23.15
CA GLU A 474 -9.34 -11.37 -21.86
C GLU A 474 -10.07 -10.48 -20.83
N ARG A 475 -9.70 -9.19 -20.74
CA ARG A 475 -10.37 -8.23 -19.85
C ARG A 475 -11.84 -8.00 -20.23
N LEU A 476 -12.14 -7.86 -21.54
CA LEU A 476 -13.50 -7.73 -22.03
C LEU A 476 -14.38 -8.96 -21.78
N ALA A 477 -13.78 -10.15 -21.75
CA ALA A 477 -14.51 -11.38 -21.46
C ALA A 477 -14.83 -11.58 -19.97
N LYS A 478 -14.03 -10.95 -19.06
CA LYS A 478 -14.25 -11.04 -17.61
C LYS A 478 -15.38 -10.13 -17.17
N LYS A 479 -16.37 -10.71 -16.47
CA LYS A 479 -17.51 -9.98 -15.87
C LYS A 479 -17.26 -9.55 -14.43
N SER A 480 -16.15 -9.95 -13.86
CA SER A 480 -15.73 -9.63 -12.49
C SER A 480 -14.42 -8.87 -12.49
N LEU A 481 -14.22 -8.04 -11.48
CA LEU A 481 -12.95 -7.42 -11.13
C LEU A 481 -12.12 -8.45 -10.37
N ALA A 482 -10.88 -8.68 -10.78
CA ALA A 482 -9.91 -9.35 -9.94
C ALA A 482 -9.36 -8.35 -8.92
N ILE A 483 -9.51 -8.64 -7.64
CA ILE A 483 -8.92 -7.79 -6.60
C ILE A 483 -7.40 -8.01 -6.52
N GLY A 484 -6.66 -6.99 -6.07
CA GLY A 484 -5.21 -7.06 -5.89
C GLY A 484 -4.81 -7.90 -4.68
N ALA A 485 -3.61 -8.47 -4.71
CA ALA A 485 -2.98 -8.95 -3.49
C ALA A 485 -2.40 -7.76 -2.70
N MET A 486 -2.33 -7.88 -1.37
CA MET A 486 -1.82 -6.81 -0.49
C MET A 486 -0.35 -7.02 -0.14
N GLY A 487 0.46 -5.98 -0.39
CA GLY A 487 1.84 -5.88 0.07
C GLY A 487 1.94 -5.28 1.48
N SER A 488 2.58 -4.11 1.60
CA SER A 488 2.52 -3.27 2.80
C SER A 488 2.16 -1.84 2.40
N GLY A 489 2.03 -0.95 3.36
CA GLY A 489 1.80 0.46 3.11
C GLY A 489 0.50 0.97 3.68
N SER A 490 -0.24 0.15 4.46
CA SER A 490 -1.31 0.60 5.35
C SER A 490 -1.63 -0.45 6.42
N ASP A 491 -2.54 -0.13 7.32
CA ASP A 491 -2.86 -0.80 8.58
C ASP A 491 -3.36 -2.24 8.46
N TYR A 492 -3.75 -2.71 7.26
CA TYR A 492 -4.15 -4.10 7.01
C TYR A 492 -3.01 -5.12 7.23
N SER A 493 -1.75 -4.66 7.21
CA SER A 493 -0.58 -5.56 7.24
C SER A 493 -0.56 -6.45 8.48
N SER A 494 -0.83 -5.91 9.65
CA SER A 494 -0.84 -6.66 10.91
C SER A 494 -2.00 -7.65 11.00
N PHE A 495 -3.16 -7.29 10.49
CA PHE A 495 -4.33 -8.18 10.46
C PHE A 495 -4.13 -9.38 9.53
N LEU A 496 -3.79 -9.13 8.25
CA LEU A 496 -3.66 -10.19 7.25
C LEU A 496 -2.38 -10.98 7.39
N GLN A 497 -1.24 -10.29 7.37
CA GLN A 497 0.05 -10.95 7.15
C GLN A 497 0.66 -11.52 8.43
N HIS A 498 0.21 -11.03 9.59
CA HIS A 498 0.64 -11.54 10.89
C HIS A 498 -0.36 -12.50 11.52
N LEU A 499 -1.64 -12.14 11.56
CA LEU A 499 -2.69 -12.94 12.24
C LEU A 499 -3.56 -13.78 11.30
N GLY A 500 -3.51 -13.57 9.97
CA GLY A 500 -4.36 -14.31 9.02
C GLY A 500 -5.84 -13.95 9.15
N ILE A 501 -6.15 -12.72 9.47
CA ILE A 501 -7.52 -12.21 9.49
C ILE A 501 -7.88 -11.79 8.07
N PRO A 502 -9.01 -12.27 7.50
CA PRO A 502 -9.47 -11.85 6.19
C PRO A 502 -9.54 -10.32 6.10
N SER A 503 -8.87 -9.74 5.13
CA SER A 503 -8.75 -8.29 5.04
C SER A 503 -9.06 -7.78 3.63
N LEU A 504 -9.61 -6.58 3.55
CA LEU A 504 -9.84 -5.82 2.33
C LEU A 504 -9.26 -4.41 2.49
N ASP A 505 -8.86 -3.81 1.38
CA ASP A 505 -8.41 -2.42 1.29
C ASP A 505 -9.09 -1.75 0.11
N TYR A 506 -9.72 -0.59 0.34
CA TYR A 506 -10.52 0.14 -0.65
C TYR A 506 -10.04 1.58 -0.81
N GLY A 507 -10.12 2.08 -2.02
CA GLY A 507 -9.91 3.48 -2.35
C GLY A 507 -10.32 3.81 -3.77
N PHE A 508 -10.48 5.09 -4.06
CA PHE A 508 -10.62 5.62 -5.41
C PHE A 508 -9.38 6.43 -5.78
N GLY A 509 -9.04 6.45 -7.07
CA GLY A 509 -7.90 7.21 -7.56
C GLY A 509 -7.62 6.96 -9.03
N GLY A 510 -6.54 7.59 -9.52
CA GLY A 510 -6.06 7.44 -10.89
C GLY A 510 -6.49 8.56 -11.85
N GLU A 511 -7.26 9.54 -11.37
CA GLU A 511 -7.55 10.81 -12.04
C GLU A 511 -7.19 12.00 -11.13
N ASP A 512 -6.59 11.74 -10.02
CA ASP A 512 -6.18 12.64 -8.94
C ASP A 512 -4.66 12.83 -8.86
N ALA A 513 -3.93 12.48 -9.92
CA ALA A 513 -2.47 12.55 -9.93
C ALA A 513 -1.94 13.93 -9.51
N GLY A 514 -0.91 13.94 -8.68
CA GLY A 514 -0.28 15.14 -8.15
C GLY A 514 1.06 14.84 -7.48
N GLY A 515 1.64 15.86 -6.87
CA GLY A 515 2.94 15.78 -6.22
C GLY A 515 2.95 16.22 -4.76
N GLU A 516 1.79 16.34 -4.12
CA GLU A 516 1.64 16.82 -2.74
C GLU A 516 2.06 15.81 -1.69
N TYR A 517 2.05 14.51 -2.03
CA TYR A 517 2.25 13.40 -1.10
C TYR A 517 3.38 13.64 -0.09
N HIS A 518 3.04 13.61 1.20
CA HIS A 518 3.92 13.83 2.35
C HIS A 518 4.67 15.19 2.37
N SER A 519 4.20 16.17 1.60
CA SER A 519 4.72 17.55 1.62
C SER A 519 3.80 18.46 2.44
N ILE A 520 4.27 19.69 2.78
CA ILE A 520 3.41 20.69 3.43
C ILE A 520 2.23 21.12 2.56
N TYR A 521 2.21 20.73 1.29
CA TYR A 521 1.19 21.05 0.31
C TYR A 521 0.07 20.00 0.23
N ASP A 522 0.14 18.90 1.01
CA ASP A 522 -1.02 18.04 1.26
C ASP A 522 -2.00 18.78 2.18
N SER A 523 -2.77 19.67 1.57
CA SER A 523 -3.65 20.64 2.21
C SER A 523 -5.08 20.49 1.76
N TYR A 524 -6.02 21.06 2.54
CA TYR A 524 -7.42 21.13 2.14
C TYR A 524 -7.61 21.86 0.79
N ASP A 525 -6.80 22.90 0.51
CA ASP A 525 -6.86 23.63 -0.75
C ASP A 525 -6.42 22.77 -1.95
N ASP A 526 -5.36 21.97 -1.81
CA ASP A 526 -4.96 20.98 -2.82
C ASP A 526 -6.05 19.95 -3.04
N TYR A 527 -6.53 19.34 -1.95
CA TYR A 527 -7.51 18.26 -2.01
C TYR A 527 -8.80 18.68 -2.73
N ARG A 528 -9.43 19.79 -2.29
CA ARG A 528 -10.69 20.29 -2.87
C ARG A 528 -10.56 20.76 -4.31
N ARG A 529 -9.35 21.09 -4.79
CA ARG A 529 -9.11 21.58 -6.17
C ARG A 529 -8.76 20.44 -7.11
N PHE A 530 -7.97 19.50 -6.69
CA PHE A 530 -7.34 18.54 -7.58
C PHE A 530 -7.69 17.08 -7.28
N LYS A 531 -7.98 16.73 -6.02
CA LYS A 531 -8.20 15.34 -5.63
C LYS A 531 -9.66 14.92 -5.73
N ASP A 532 -10.57 15.57 -5.02
CA ASP A 532 -12.01 15.29 -5.08
C ASP A 532 -12.82 16.60 -4.98
N PRO A 533 -12.89 17.39 -6.05
CA PRO A 533 -13.74 18.58 -6.10
C PRO A 533 -15.21 18.23 -5.85
N GLY A 534 -15.76 18.65 -4.69
CA GLY A 534 -17.13 18.35 -4.29
C GLY A 534 -17.30 17.11 -3.43
N PHE A 535 -16.21 16.40 -3.11
CA PHE A 535 -16.17 15.30 -2.13
C PHE A 535 -17.09 14.13 -2.46
N GLN A 536 -17.41 13.92 -3.74
CA GLN A 536 -18.32 12.88 -4.17
C GLN A 536 -17.67 11.48 -4.14
N TYR A 537 -16.36 11.41 -4.35
CA TYR A 537 -15.63 10.16 -4.21
C TYR A 537 -15.43 9.74 -2.76
N GLY A 538 -15.44 10.72 -1.82
CA GLY A 538 -15.55 10.43 -0.41
C GLY A 538 -16.89 9.75 -0.07
N VAL A 539 -18.01 10.22 -0.67
CA VAL A 539 -19.33 9.56 -0.52
C VAL A 539 -19.30 8.15 -1.12
N ALA A 540 -18.78 7.99 -2.36
CA ALA A 540 -18.70 6.69 -3.02
C ALA A 540 -17.84 5.69 -2.22
N LEU A 541 -16.77 6.15 -1.55
CA LEU A 541 -15.98 5.32 -0.65
C LEU A 541 -16.80 4.91 0.59
N SER A 542 -17.54 5.84 1.19
CA SER A 542 -18.45 5.53 2.31
C SER A 542 -19.53 4.52 1.91
N GLU A 543 -20.09 4.63 0.70
CA GLU A 543 -21.05 3.66 0.17
C GLU A 543 -20.39 2.28 0.00
N ALA A 544 -19.22 2.20 -0.63
CA ALA A 544 -18.54 0.94 -0.89
C ALA A 544 -18.13 0.22 0.41
N ALA A 545 -17.54 0.94 1.34
CA ALA A 545 -17.14 0.40 2.63
C ALA A 545 -18.35 0.06 3.50
N GLY A 546 -19.33 0.98 3.60
CA GLY A 546 -20.54 0.79 4.39
C GLY A 546 -21.39 -0.40 3.93
N HIS A 547 -21.61 -0.56 2.60
CA HIS A 547 -22.30 -1.74 2.08
C HIS A 547 -21.55 -3.03 2.40
N THR A 548 -20.21 -3.03 2.28
CA THR A 548 -19.40 -4.20 2.66
C THR A 548 -19.58 -4.55 4.13
N VAL A 549 -19.45 -3.56 5.02
CA VAL A 549 -19.62 -3.73 6.47
C VAL A 549 -21.02 -4.22 6.82
N LEU A 550 -22.07 -3.59 6.28
CA LEU A 550 -23.46 -3.97 6.56
C LEU A 550 -23.80 -5.36 6.04
N ARG A 551 -23.32 -5.73 4.82
CA ARG A 551 -23.52 -7.08 4.26
C ARG A 551 -22.87 -8.15 5.12
N VAL A 552 -21.65 -7.93 5.60
CA VAL A 552 -20.96 -8.89 6.46
C VAL A 552 -21.55 -8.92 7.87
N ALA A 553 -21.90 -7.76 8.41
CA ALA A 553 -22.48 -7.66 9.74
C ALA A 553 -23.81 -8.41 9.86
N ASP A 554 -24.68 -8.31 8.86
CA ASP A 554 -26.03 -8.89 8.88
C ASP A 554 -26.14 -10.23 8.13
N ALA A 555 -25.06 -10.70 7.53
CA ALA A 555 -25.04 -11.95 6.78
C ALA A 555 -25.52 -13.13 7.65
N VAL A 556 -26.52 -13.86 7.15
CA VAL A 556 -26.91 -15.17 7.68
C VAL A 556 -25.84 -16.22 7.32
N ASN A 557 -25.30 -16.10 6.12
CA ASN A 557 -24.17 -16.88 5.61
C ASN A 557 -23.06 -15.88 5.24
N LEU A 558 -21.90 -16.01 5.83
CA LEU A 558 -20.77 -15.15 5.51
C LEU A 558 -20.35 -15.32 4.02
N PRO A 559 -20.05 -14.21 3.32
CA PRO A 559 -19.86 -14.20 1.87
C PRO A 559 -18.43 -14.60 1.43
N PHE A 560 -17.93 -15.73 1.96
CA PHE A 560 -16.64 -16.29 1.56
C PHE A 560 -16.78 -17.21 0.35
N ASP A 561 -16.01 -16.96 -0.70
CA ASP A 561 -15.91 -17.74 -1.93
C ASP A 561 -14.51 -18.32 -2.09
N PHE A 562 -14.30 -19.51 -1.55
CA PHE A 562 -12.99 -20.17 -1.61
C PHE A 562 -12.65 -20.67 -3.02
N ARG A 563 -13.62 -20.72 -3.95
CA ARG A 563 -13.33 -21.01 -5.34
C ARG A 563 -12.50 -19.90 -5.97
N ARG A 564 -12.78 -18.63 -5.65
CA ARG A 564 -11.98 -17.48 -6.10
C ARG A 564 -10.57 -17.52 -5.54
N LEU A 565 -10.44 -17.84 -4.26
CA LEU A 565 -9.11 -18.03 -3.64
C LEU A 565 -8.31 -19.10 -4.38
N TYR A 566 -8.90 -20.28 -4.66
CA TYR A 566 -8.23 -21.34 -5.41
C TYR A 566 -7.77 -20.85 -6.79
N GLU A 567 -8.67 -20.23 -7.57
CA GLU A 567 -8.36 -19.75 -8.93
C GLU A 567 -7.16 -18.81 -8.94
N THR A 568 -7.11 -17.90 -7.97
CA THR A 568 -6.00 -16.94 -7.82
C THR A 568 -4.71 -17.63 -7.40
N VAL A 569 -4.73 -18.50 -6.41
CA VAL A 569 -3.53 -19.21 -5.94
C VAL A 569 -2.97 -20.13 -7.01
N ASN A 570 -3.84 -20.79 -7.79
CA ASN A 570 -3.43 -21.58 -8.95
C ASN A 570 -2.70 -20.70 -9.99
N GLY A 571 -3.19 -19.48 -10.23
CA GLY A 571 -2.51 -18.48 -11.08
C GLY A 571 -1.09 -18.17 -10.57
N TYR A 572 -0.94 -17.90 -9.28
CA TYR A 572 0.35 -17.60 -8.65
C TYR A 572 1.35 -18.77 -8.75
N VAL A 573 0.90 -20.02 -8.60
CA VAL A 573 1.77 -21.20 -8.75
C VAL A 573 2.22 -21.38 -10.20
N ASN A 574 1.34 -21.13 -11.18
CA ASN A 574 1.70 -21.13 -12.58
C ASN A 574 2.76 -20.06 -12.89
N GLU A 575 2.58 -18.84 -12.39
CA GLU A 575 3.58 -17.77 -12.52
C GLU A 575 4.95 -18.16 -11.95
N LEU A 576 5.00 -18.85 -10.80
CA LEU A 576 6.26 -19.32 -10.21
C LEU A 576 6.96 -20.38 -11.07
N THR A 577 6.17 -21.28 -11.66
CA THR A 577 6.69 -22.32 -12.55
C THR A 577 7.26 -21.69 -13.84
N GLU A 578 6.55 -20.72 -14.40
CA GLU A 578 6.99 -19.94 -15.56
C GLU A 578 8.23 -19.11 -15.22
N LEU A 579 8.28 -18.46 -14.05
CA LEU A 579 9.44 -17.69 -13.58
C LEU A 579 10.69 -18.57 -13.52
N ALA A 580 10.63 -19.74 -12.88
CA ALA A 580 11.76 -20.66 -12.78
C ALA A 580 12.22 -21.15 -14.16
N THR A 581 11.29 -21.42 -15.08
CA THR A 581 11.56 -21.85 -16.44
C THR A 581 12.24 -20.74 -17.25
N SER A 582 11.66 -19.55 -17.25
CA SER A 582 12.19 -18.37 -17.93
C SER A 582 13.58 -17.97 -17.40
N MET A 583 13.80 -18.04 -16.08
CA MET A 583 15.13 -17.78 -15.50
C MET A 583 16.16 -18.80 -15.96
N ARG A 584 15.78 -20.07 -16.13
CA ARG A 584 16.67 -21.13 -16.63
C ARG A 584 17.09 -20.86 -18.07
N GLU A 585 16.12 -20.58 -18.93
CA GLU A 585 16.36 -20.26 -20.32
C GLU A 585 17.22 -19.01 -20.47
N THR A 586 16.86 -17.94 -19.77
CA THR A 586 17.61 -16.67 -19.78
C THR A 586 19.02 -16.88 -19.29
N THR A 587 19.24 -17.60 -18.18
CA THR A 587 20.58 -17.87 -17.64
C THR A 587 21.44 -18.66 -18.63
N SER A 588 20.88 -19.69 -19.26
CA SER A 588 21.60 -20.49 -20.24
C SER A 588 22.02 -19.65 -21.45
N ILE A 589 21.08 -18.84 -21.99
CA ILE A 589 21.37 -17.96 -23.13
C ILE A 589 22.42 -16.89 -22.75
N GLU A 590 22.29 -16.24 -21.63
CA GLU A 590 23.21 -15.21 -21.16
C GLU A 590 24.62 -15.79 -20.95
N ASN A 591 24.76 -16.96 -20.33
CA ASN A 591 26.02 -17.64 -20.14
C ASN A 591 26.66 -17.99 -21.50
N GLN A 592 25.86 -18.46 -22.47
CA GLN A 592 26.37 -18.73 -23.84
C GLN A 592 26.84 -17.43 -24.50
N LEU A 593 26.12 -16.33 -24.42
CA LEU A 593 26.54 -15.04 -24.99
C LEU A 593 27.85 -14.53 -24.37
N ILE A 594 28.05 -14.79 -23.07
CA ILE A 594 29.28 -14.45 -22.36
C ILE A 594 30.44 -15.36 -22.85
N GLU A 595 30.22 -16.67 -22.91
CA GLU A 595 31.22 -17.66 -23.36
C GLU A 595 31.65 -17.40 -24.82
N GLU A 596 30.71 -17.10 -25.70
CA GLU A 596 30.97 -16.75 -27.11
C GLU A 596 31.49 -15.31 -27.29
N GLN A 597 31.75 -14.57 -26.19
CA GLN A 597 32.31 -13.21 -26.19
C GLN A 597 31.45 -12.20 -27.00
N LYS A 598 30.10 -12.41 -27.09
CA LYS A 598 29.24 -11.54 -27.86
C LYS A 598 29.17 -10.10 -27.26
N TYR A 599 29.26 -9.97 -25.94
CA TYR A 599 29.31 -8.68 -25.26
C TYR A 599 30.54 -7.87 -25.66
N GLN A 600 31.73 -8.52 -25.80
CA GLN A 600 32.96 -7.86 -26.20
C GLN A 600 32.88 -7.35 -27.64
N LEU A 601 32.22 -8.11 -28.53
CA LEU A 601 32.08 -7.73 -29.95
C LEU A 601 31.24 -6.49 -30.19
N VAL A 602 30.29 -6.22 -29.28
CA VAL A 602 29.37 -5.07 -29.38
C VAL A 602 29.67 -3.97 -28.35
N THR A 603 30.71 -4.15 -27.54
CA THR A 603 31.06 -3.17 -26.49
C THR A 603 31.44 -1.83 -27.12
N ASP A 604 30.76 -0.78 -26.69
CA ASP A 604 31.17 0.59 -26.93
C ASP A 604 32.33 0.92 -25.98
N THR A 605 33.55 0.97 -26.53
CA THR A 605 34.77 1.20 -25.76
C THR A 605 34.81 2.55 -25.05
N ALA A 606 33.93 3.49 -25.44
CA ALA A 606 33.79 4.77 -24.78
C ALA A 606 32.94 4.68 -23.47
N LYS A 607 32.16 3.62 -23.31
CA LYS A 607 31.26 3.45 -22.12
C LYS A 607 31.87 2.66 -20.97
N HIS A 608 32.97 1.95 -21.19
CA HIS A 608 33.68 1.15 -20.18
C HIS A 608 32.80 0.21 -19.35
N LEU A 609 31.70 -0.32 -19.91
CA LEU A 609 30.78 -1.22 -19.21
C LEU A 609 31.29 -2.68 -19.40
N LEU A 610 31.63 -3.31 -18.27
CA LEU A 610 32.03 -4.72 -18.29
C LEU A 610 30.85 -5.63 -18.68
N PRO A 611 31.10 -6.74 -19.39
CA PRO A 611 30.10 -7.77 -19.59
C PRO A 611 29.51 -8.26 -18.23
N PRO A 612 28.29 -8.80 -18.21
CA PRO A 612 27.81 -9.48 -17.03
C PRO A 612 28.66 -10.70 -16.70
N SER A 613 28.74 -11.05 -15.41
CA SER A 613 29.41 -12.29 -15.01
C SER A 613 28.49 -13.49 -15.25
N PRO A 614 29.05 -14.68 -15.64
CA PRO A 614 28.27 -15.90 -15.75
C PRO A 614 27.55 -16.23 -14.43
N LYS A 615 26.29 -16.62 -14.52
CA LYS A 615 25.49 -17.02 -13.33
C LYS A 615 25.40 -18.56 -13.29
N ALA A 616 25.32 -19.11 -12.07
CA ALA A 616 25.11 -20.55 -11.91
C ALA A 616 23.80 -20.98 -12.59
N GLU A 617 23.81 -22.19 -13.18
CA GLU A 617 22.63 -22.77 -13.81
C GLU A 617 21.47 -22.87 -12.84
N VAL A 618 20.26 -22.65 -13.35
CA VAL A 618 19.00 -22.73 -12.54
C VAL A 618 18.58 -24.20 -12.44
N PRO A 619 18.57 -24.82 -11.25
CA PRO A 619 18.18 -26.20 -11.09
C PRO A 619 16.67 -26.40 -11.34
N TYR A 620 16.27 -27.64 -11.54
CA TYR A 620 14.86 -27.99 -11.53
C TYR A 620 14.33 -28.00 -10.09
N LEU A 621 13.25 -27.22 -9.87
CA LEU A 621 12.51 -27.23 -8.61
C LEU A 621 11.33 -28.20 -8.70
N ASN A 622 11.10 -28.95 -7.64
CA ASN A 622 9.99 -29.89 -7.59
C ASN A 622 8.71 -29.22 -7.11
N PHE A 623 7.88 -28.78 -8.04
CA PHE A 623 6.55 -28.21 -7.75
C PHE A 623 5.44 -29.23 -7.56
N SER A 624 5.67 -30.54 -7.74
CA SER A 624 4.61 -31.55 -7.75
C SER A 624 3.83 -31.62 -6.44
N VAL A 625 4.48 -31.40 -5.28
CA VAL A 625 3.79 -31.37 -3.98
C VAL A 625 2.81 -30.20 -3.87
N LEU A 626 3.17 -29.05 -4.44
CA LEU A 626 2.34 -27.87 -4.45
C LEU A 626 1.18 -28.03 -5.45
N GLN A 627 1.45 -28.58 -6.62
CA GLN A 627 0.43 -28.92 -7.63
C GLN A 627 -0.59 -29.92 -7.09
N ASN A 628 -0.14 -30.96 -6.38
CA ASN A 628 -1.03 -31.94 -5.73
C ASN A 628 -1.91 -31.29 -4.65
N ALA A 629 -1.36 -30.36 -3.85
CA ALA A 629 -2.13 -29.61 -2.87
C ALA A 629 -3.20 -28.71 -3.55
N LEU A 630 -2.88 -28.12 -4.71
CA LEU A 630 -3.86 -27.37 -5.51
C LEU A 630 -4.98 -28.24 -6.06
N VAL A 631 -4.68 -29.45 -6.56
CA VAL A 631 -5.71 -30.40 -7.04
C VAL A 631 -6.66 -30.79 -5.90
N ALA A 632 -6.14 -31.02 -4.70
CA ALA A 632 -6.95 -31.31 -3.52
C ALA A 632 -7.84 -30.12 -3.13
N LEU A 633 -7.28 -28.91 -3.15
CA LEU A 633 -8.02 -27.68 -2.85
C LEU A 633 -9.09 -27.40 -3.92
N ASP A 634 -8.80 -27.63 -5.21
CA ASP A 634 -9.77 -27.53 -6.31
C ASP A 634 -11.02 -28.40 -6.06
N THR A 635 -10.78 -29.67 -5.79
CA THR A 635 -11.85 -30.65 -5.50
C THR A 635 -12.69 -30.21 -4.31
N THR A 636 -12.03 -29.75 -3.24
CA THR A 636 -12.70 -29.32 -2.01
C THR A 636 -13.53 -28.06 -2.23
N THR A 637 -13.00 -27.05 -2.93
CA THR A 637 -13.72 -25.80 -3.19
C THR A 637 -14.89 -26.00 -4.14
N GLN A 638 -14.79 -26.89 -5.13
CA GLN A 638 -15.91 -27.29 -5.98
C GLN A 638 -17.03 -27.99 -5.18
N ALA A 639 -16.66 -28.91 -4.31
CA ALA A 639 -17.60 -29.59 -3.44
C ALA A 639 -18.30 -28.61 -2.49
N LEU A 640 -17.57 -27.68 -1.90
CA LEU A 640 -18.09 -26.67 -0.98
C LEU A 640 -19.10 -25.73 -1.70
N SER A 641 -18.79 -25.28 -2.91
CA SER A 641 -19.69 -24.40 -3.68
C SER A 641 -21.01 -25.05 -4.08
N SER A 642 -21.06 -26.39 -4.13
CA SER A 642 -22.25 -27.16 -4.47
C SER A 642 -23.08 -27.62 -3.25
N ARG A 643 -22.53 -27.48 -2.02
CA ARG A 643 -23.24 -27.84 -0.78
C ARG A 643 -24.28 -26.79 -0.41
N LYS A 644 -25.38 -27.22 0.21
CA LYS A 644 -26.28 -26.28 0.90
C LYS A 644 -25.51 -25.71 2.09
N SER A 645 -25.52 -24.38 2.23
CA SER A 645 -24.85 -23.68 3.33
C SER A 645 -25.38 -24.20 4.67
N HIS A 646 -24.49 -24.60 5.56
CA HIS A 646 -24.80 -24.76 6.97
C HIS A 646 -24.95 -23.37 7.59
N ILE A 647 -25.83 -23.23 8.57
CA ILE A 647 -26.07 -21.95 9.26
C ILE A 647 -25.72 -22.16 10.72
N GLY A 648 -24.92 -21.25 11.27
CA GLY A 648 -24.64 -21.20 12.69
C GLY A 648 -23.27 -20.63 13.05
N PRO A 649 -23.11 -20.16 14.29
CA PRO A 649 -21.89 -19.46 14.73
C PRO A 649 -20.59 -20.25 14.56
N ALA A 650 -20.66 -21.59 14.75
CA ALA A 650 -19.49 -22.46 14.58
C ALA A 650 -19.06 -22.59 13.11
N TYR A 651 -20.03 -22.64 12.18
CA TYR A 651 -19.76 -22.66 10.75
C TYR A 651 -19.17 -21.32 10.29
N ASP A 652 -19.78 -20.20 10.71
CA ASP A 652 -19.25 -18.86 10.44
C ASP A 652 -17.80 -18.72 10.91
N LYS A 653 -17.51 -19.18 12.16
CA LYS A 653 -16.18 -19.14 12.72
C LYS A 653 -15.18 -19.92 11.86
N ALA A 654 -15.54 -21.10 11.42
CA ALA A 654 -14.68 -21.90 10.58
C ALA A 654 -14.44 -21.23 9.20
N LEU A 655 -15.42 -20.49 8.65
CA LEU A 655 -15.23 -19.74 7.40
C LEU A 655 -14.17 -18.64 7.54
N TYR A 656 -14.26 -17.75 8.55
CA TYR A 656 -13.30 -16.66 8.69
C TYR A 656 -11.94 -17.10 9.24
N GLN A 657 -11.87 -18.23 9.95
CA GLN A 657 -10.60 -18.83 10.40
C GLN A 657 -9.87 -19.61 9.30
N ALA A 658 -10.46 -19.77 8.11
CA ALA A 658 -9.81 -20.44 6.99
C ALA A 658 -8.52 -19.71 6.54
N GLU A 659 -8.49 -18.37 6.54
CA GLU A 659 -7.30 -17.58 6.21
C GLU A 659 -6.12 -17.88 7.15
N GLN A 660 -6.38 -18.16 8.42
CA GLN A 660 -5.36 -18.50 9.42
C GLN A 660 -4.63 -19.83 9.10
N GLN A 661 -5.25 -20.73 8.31
CA GLN A 661 -4.62 -21.96 7.87
C GLN A 661 -3.45 -21.73 6.90
N LEU A 662 -3.40 -20.56 6.30
CA LEU A 662 -2.33 -20.13 5.39
C LEU A 662 -1.11 -19.56 6.12
N LEU A 663 -1.15 -19.44 7.44
CA LEU A 663 -0.01 -18.95 8.22
C LEU A 663 1.04 -20.03 8.42
N TYR A 664 2.30 -19.62 8.45
CA TYR A 664 3.42 -20.44 8.90
C TYR A 664 4.01 -19.85 10.19
N GLY A 665 3.93 -20.58 11.29
CA GLY A 665 4.24 -20.08 12.63
C GLY A 665 5.68 -19.56 12.82
N LYS A 666 6.65 -20.05 12.01
CA LYS A 666 8.02 -19.54 12.01
C LYS A 666 8.22 -18.28 11.12
N GLY A 667 7.19 -17.91 10.38
CA GLY A 667 7.22 -16.79 9.43
C GLY A 667 8.08 -17.04 8.19
N LEU A 668 8.22 -16.00 7.39
CA LEU A 668 8.99 -16.02 6.16
C LEU A 668 10.50 -15.96 6.43
N PRO A 669 11.34 -16.42 5.49
CA PRO A 669 12.80 -16.33 5.62
C PRO A 669 13.26 -14.90 5.92
N ALA A 670 14.16 -14.75 6.90
CA ALA A 670 14.73 -13.49 7.39
C ALA A 670 13.72 -12.46 7.95
N ARG A 671 12.44 -12.80 8.07
CA ARG A 671 11.36 -11.90 8.55
C ARG A 671 10.23 -12.68 9.20
N SER A 672 10.50 -13.22 10.35
CA SER A 672 9.59 -14.13 11.10
C SER A 672 8.27 -13.49 11.52
N TRP A 673 8.18 -12.17 11.52
CA TRP A 673 6.94 -11.44 11.83
C TRP A 673 5.86 -11.66 10.75
N TYR A 674 6.27 -11.73 9.46
CA TYR A 674 5.36 -12.03 8.35
C TYR A 674 5.13 -13.53 8.28
N LYS A 675 3.92 -13.96 8.63
CA LYS A 675 3.55 -15.38 8.75
C LYS A 675 2.72 -15.89 7.58
N HIS A 676 2.09 -15.00 6.81
CA HIS A 676 1.22 -15.40 5.71
C HIS A 676 2.02 -15.94 4.52
N THR A 677 1.66 -17.16 4.06
CA THR A 677 2.42 -17.84 2.99
C THR A 677 2.08 -17.37 1.59
N LEU A 678 0.96 -16.66 1.40
CA LEU A 678 0.51 -16.18 0.07
C LEU A 678 0.80 -14.71 -0.17
N TYR A 679 0.89 -13.86 0.88
CA TYR A 679 1.01 -12.41 0.75
C TYR A 679 2.06 -11.84 1.70
N ALA A 680 2.99 -11.07 1.17
CA ALA A 680 3.86 -10.21 1.97
C ALA A 680 4.43 -9.08 1.10
N PRO A 681 4.90 -7.97 1.70
CA PRO A 681 5.68 -6.97 0.98
C PRO A 681 6.97 -7.60 0.45
N GLY A 682 7.42 -7.16 -0.72
CA GLY A 682 8.66 -7.69 -1.28
C GLY A 682 9.90 -7.19 -0.54
N PHE A 683 10.87 -8.07 -0.32
CA PHE A 683 12.07 -7.79 0.51
C PHE A 683 12.91 -6.61 -0.02
N TYR A 684 12.92 -6.39 -1.33
CA TYR A 684 13.58 -5.25 -1.98
C TYR A 684 12.60 -4.29 -2.69
N THR A 685 11.31 -4.62 -2.73
CA THR A 685 10.29 -3.74 -3.32
C THR A 685 9.46 -3.01 -2.28
N GLY A 686 9.42 -3.53 -1.06
CA GLY A 686 8.65 -2.93 0.05
C GLY A 686 7.15 -2.93 -0.22
N TYR A 687 6.53 -1.80 -0.53
CA TYR A 687 5.08 -1.70 -0.79
C TYR A 687 4.54 -2.76 -1.77
N GLY A 688 5.29 -3.04 -2.84
CA GLY A 688 4.87 -4.02 -3.82
C GLY A 688 4.77 -5.42 -3.23
N VAL A 689 3.61 -6.05 -3.39
CA VAL A 689 3.37 -7.41 -2.92
C VAL A 689 4.24 -8.43 -3.66
N LYS A 690 4.70 -9.42 -2.94
CA LYS A 690 5.17 -10.69 -3.51
C LYS A 690 4.14 -11.77 -3.17
N THR A 691 3.61 -12.39 -4.20
CA THR A 691 2.69 -13.53 -4.05
C THR A 691 3.48 -14.81 -3.87
N ILE A 692 3.07 -15.64 -2.91
CA ILE A 692 3.83 -16.82 -2.43
C ILE A 692 5.28 -16.40 -2.12
N PRO A 693 5.47 -15.40 -1.23
CA PRO A 693 6.72 -14.65 -1.09
C PRO A 693 7.93 -15.52 -0.81
N GLY A 694 7.82 -16.52 0.06
CA GLY A 694 8.94 -17.39 0.40
C GLY A 694 9.52 -18.14 -0.80
N VAL A 695 8.66 -18.61 -1.71
CA VAL A 695 9.09 -19.29 -2.94
C VAL A 695 9.59 -18.31 -3.98
N ARG A 696 8.81 -17.24 -4.26
CA ARG A 696 9.11 -16.27 -5.31
C ARG A 696 10.45 -15.58 -5.08
N GLU A 697 10.67 -15.05 -3.88
CA GLU A 697 11.91 -14.34 -3.54
C GLU A 697 13.13 -15.26 -3.50
N ALA A 698 12.96 -16.49 -3.03
CA ALA A 698 14.04 -17.46 -3.08
C ALA A 698 14.46 -17.81 -4.53
N ILE A 699 13.50 -17.92 -5.47
CA ILE A 699 13.77 -18.09 -6.90
C ILE A 699 14.45 -16.84 -7.47
N GLU A 700 13.89 -15.66 -7.30
CA GLU A 700 14.41 -14.38 -7.80
C GLU A 700 15.86 -14.13 -7.32
N GLN A 701 16.16 -14.49 -6.07
CA GLN A 701 17.46 -14.32 -5.44
C GLN A 701 18.39 -15.55 -5.59
N ARG A 702 17.98 -16.55 -6.38
CA ARG A 702 18.75 -17.76 -6.66
C ARG A 702 19.11 -18.60 -5.43
N ARG A 703 18.28 -18.58 -4.39
CA ARG A 703 18.42 -19.38 -3.15
C ARG A 703 17.66 -20.70 -3.30
N TRP A 704 18.15 -21.61 -4.16
CA TRP A 704 17.43 -22.77 -4.67
C TRP A 704 16.98 -23.77 -3.59
N THR A 705 17.84 -24.04 -2.59
CA THR A 705 17.50 -24.91 -1.47
C THR A 705 16.34 -24.34 -0.69
N GLU A 706 16.39 -23.05 -0.37
CA GLU A 706 15.32 -22.35 0.32
C GLU A 706 14.02 -22.32 -0.52
N ALA A 707 14.12 -22.09 -1.85
CA ALA A 707 12.97 -22.15 -2.73
C ALA A 707 12.26 -23.52 -2.65
N GLN A 708 13.01 -24.60 -2.64
CA GLN A 708 12.47 -25.95 -2.51
C GLN A 708 11.82 -26.17 -1.13
N GLU A 709 12.44 -25.73 -0.06
CA GLU A 709 11.87 -25.78 1.30
C GLU A 709 10.56 -25.00 1.40
N GLN A 710 10.53 -23.78 0.84
CA GLN A 710 9.35 -22.94 0.84
C GLN A 710 8.19 -23.54 0.01
N ILE A 711 8.47 -24.25 -1.08
CA ILE A 711 7.44 -25.00 -1.84
C ILE A 711 6.76 -26.02 -0.94
N PHE A 712 7.49 -26.76 -0.10
CA PHE A 712 6.89 -27.69 0.87
C PHE A 712 6.07 -26.99 1.94
N ILE A 713 6.52 -25.85 2.44
CA ILE A 713 5.81 -25.05 3.46
C ILE A 713 4.47 -24.56 2.92
N VAL A 714 4.44 -24.01 1.70
CA VAL A 714 3.21 -23.53 1.05
C VAL A 714 2.27 -24.69 0.75
N ALA A 715 2.77 -25.82 0.24
CA ALA A 715 1.96 -27.01 0.02
C ALA A 715 1.32 -27.52 1.32
N ALA A 716 2.06 -27.51 2.44
CA ALA A 716 1.53 -27.86 3.74
C ALA A 716 0.44 -26.89 4.22
N ALA A 717 0.59 -25.59 3.97
CA ALA A 717 -0.43 -24.57 4.29
C ALA A 717 -1.71 -24.79 3.48
N LEU A 718 -1.61 -25.04 2.17
CA LEU A 718 -2.76 -25.36 1.32
C LEU A 718 -3.46 -26.66 1.74
N ASN A 719 -2.69 -27.67 2.17
CA ASN A 719 -3.28 -28.91 2.69
C ASN A 719 -4.00 -28.71 4.03
N ARG A 720 -3.51 -27.83 4.92
CA ARG A 720 -4.24 -27.45 6.15
C ARG A 720 -5.55 -26.73 5.81
N LEU A 721 -5.50 -25.77 4.88
CA LEU A 721 -6.70 -25.10 4.39
C LEU A 721 -7.70 -26.11 3.80
N THR A 722 -7.25 -27.02 2.96
CA THR A 722 -8.08 -28.08 2.36
C THR A 722 -8.73 -28.96 3.41
N ALA A 723 -7.98 -29.40 4.42
CA ALA A 723 -8.50 -30.19 5.52
C ALA A 723 -9.54 -29.42 6.35
N HIS A 724 -9.27 -28.15 6.63
CA HIS A 724 -10.19 -27.25 7.33
C HIS A 724 -11.51 -27.07 6.57
N LEU A 725 -11.45 -26.77 5.27
CA LEU A 725 -12.64 -26.62 4.40
C LEU A 725 -13.43 -27.93 4.22
N ASN A 726 -12.77 -29.09 4.24
CA ASN A 726 -13.46 -30.39 4.22
C ASN A 726 -14.24 -30.67 5.51
N GLY A 727 -13.87 -30.04 6.62
CA GLY A 727 -14.58 -30.09 7.90
C GLY A 727 -15.88 -29.27 7.92
N LEU A 728 -16.09 -28.39 6.94
CA LEU A 728 -17.31 -27.59 6.73
C LEU A 728 -18.37 -28.40 5.99
#